data_0a21d4bde7357033a5164d7c3e25fc08
#
_entry.id   0a21d4bde7357033a5164d7c3e25fc08
#
_cell.length_a   1.000
_cell.length_b   1.000
_cell.length_c   1.000
_cell.angle_alpha   90.00
_cell.angle_beta   90.00
_cell.angle_gamma   90.00
#
_symmetry.space_group_name_H-M   'P 1'
#
loop_
_entity.id
_entity.type
_entity.pdbx_description
1 polymer ?
#
loop_
_entity_poly.entity_id
_entity_poly.type
_entity_poly.pdbx_seq_one_letter_code
_entity_poly.pdbx_strand_id
1 'polypeptide(L)'
;MPSNTIPSNSHKYLIETNPALTELKQFLNSDYLLGGLGINPDDSKKRLGDGLYEQRLVREAIVQRTGQRFIAGLNSDEAMFRYLMDNAIASKDVLGLTPGVTLSAAQVAALTHDIVWLEEVEVNGEKVLAPVVYLAQAEGRLGPNGALIQGRDVNLITGGNLRNAGTLRAQNDLSATAGNIDNSGLIEAGNRLDLLASGSIRNDRGGIIAGREVSLSALTGDVINERTVTQHQSSYRGTGTTEAFADSAARIEAAQKLTVSAGRDVANIGGVIDSKGDLALQGGRDVLVSAAVAERGWTAGSQAYQTQTTQMGAEVVAGRDISVSAGRDISVVGSRIDARRDVTFEAGRDVGLVAAANEEHAYGKTKKVTFQDDKITQQATRVDAGGDLAINAGQDLRLVASQASAGDEAYLVAGDKLELLAANDSSYYLYDKKSKGSFGSKKTRRDEITDVTAVGSQISSGGDLTLLSGGDQTYQGAKLESGNDLAIVSGGAVTFDAVKDLHQESHEKSKGDLAWQSSKGKGQTDETVRQSQLVAQGNLAIKAVEGLKIDLKHIDQKTVSQTIDAMVQADPQLAWLKEAEQRGDVDWRMVQEVHDSWKYSNSGLGAAPSLAIAIVAVAYLGPVYGAMASNLAIGTINNGGDLGKGLQQATSADSLKGYAIAAATAYLVSPQLDKAFGVSSDNINKVTKGFKLSTVEGIGGFAAYSIAQGFAQSVMQQAAYGGSYIDNLGNAMAGQARNLGMAVGFNF
;
A
#
# COMPACT_ATOMS: atom_id res chain seq x y z
N MET A 1 -5.27 -26.04 42.57
CA MET A 1 -4.05 -25.57 43.32
C MET A 1 -3.01 -25.25 42.30
N PRO A 2 -2.54 -24.02 42.15
CA PRO A 2 -1.43 -23.74 41.29
C PRO A 2 -0.18 -24.34 41.89
N SER A 3 0.50 -25.20 41.15
CA SER A 3 1.80 -25.75 41.54
C SER A 3 2.80 -24.60 41.63
N ASN A 4 3.39 -24.38 42.78
CA ASN A 4 4.59 -23.56 42.98
C ASN A 4 5.71 -24.16 42.14
N THR A 5 5.84 -23.77 40.91
CA THR A 5 7.01 -24.04 40.12
C THR A 5 8.08 -23.02 40.49
N ILE A 6 9.02 -23.46 41.34
CA ILE A 6 10.25 -22.72 41.61
C ILE A 6 10.96 -22.52 40.27
N PRO A 7 11.27 -21.29 39.85
CA PRO A 7 11.95 -21.04 38.58
C PRO A 7 13.30 -21.75 38.59
N SER A 8 13.56 -22.62 37.65
CA SER A 8 14.86 -23.25 37.52
C SER A 8 15.88 -22.20 37.06
N ASN A 9 17.09 -22.24 37.59
CA ASN A 9 18.21 -21.33 37.22
C ASN A 9 18.65 -21.40 35.76
N SER A 10 17.96 -22.19 34.94
CA SER A 10 18.24 -22.40 33.52
C SER A 10 17.46 -21.47 32.57
N HIS A 11 16.54 -20.66 33.09
CA HIS A 11 15.75 -19.76 32.21
C HIS A 11 16.46 -18.42 31.98
N LYS A 12 16.53 -18.03 30.75
CA LYS A 12 17.18 -16.79 30.28
C LYS A 12 16.49 -15.51 30.80
N TYR A 13 15.21 -15.60 31.21
CA TYR A 13 14.39 -14.50 31.65
C TYR A 13 13.85 -14.73 33.06
N LEU A 14 13.75 -13.64 33.84
CA LEU A 14 13.02 -13.64 35.10
C LEU A 14 11.53 -13.80 34.80
N ILE A 15 10.89 -14.78 35.42
CA ILE A 15 9.45 -15.02 35.27
C ILE A 15 8.73 -14.13 36.28
N GLU A 16 7.81 -13.28 35.80
CA GLU A 16 6.93 -12.51 36.68
C GLU A 16 5.99 -13.46 37.44
N THR A 17 5.91 -13.32 38.74
CA THR A 17 5.08 -14.16 39.62
C THR A 17 3.92 -13.40 40.27
N ASN A 18 3.78 -12.11 39.99
CA ASN A 18 2.66 -11.33 40.49
C ASN A 18 1.36 -11.81 39.84
N PRO A 19 0.39 -12.33 40.62
CA PRO A 19 -0.88 -12.83 40.06
C PRO A 19 -1.65 -11.76 39.24
N ALA A 20 -1.55 -10.50 39.62
CA ALA A 20 -2.19 -9.40 38.89
C ALA A 20 -1.64 -9.21 37.47
N LEU A 21 -0.42 -9.69 37.20
CA LEU A 21 0.23 -9.60 35.88
C LEU A 21 0.32 -10.94 35.16
N THR A 22 0.18 -12.06 35.88
CA THR A 22 0.36 -13.42 35.33
C THR A 22 -0.93 -14.20 35.14
N GLU A 23 -2.00 -13.86 35.89
CA GLU A 23 -3.30 -14.47 35.75
C GLU A 23 -4.20 -13.57 34.88
N LEU A 24 -4.41 -13.95 33.62
CA LEU A 24 -5.24 -13.22 32.67
C LEU A 24 -6.65 -12.90 33.21
N LYS A 25 -7.22 -13.77 34.05
CA LYS A 25 -8.54 -13.56 34.68
C LYS A 25 -8.55 -12.51 35.80
N GLN A 26 -7.39 -12.20 36.39
CA GLN A 26 -7.25 -11.16 37.41
C GLN A 26 -6.74 -9.84 36.81
N PHE A 27 -6.25 -9.87 35.57
CA PHE A 27 -5.80 -8.66 34.89
C PHE A 27 -7.01 -7.79 34.54
N LEU A 28 -7.01 -6.56 35.04
CA LEU A 28 -8.09 -5.61 34.83
C LEU A 28 -8.09 -5.11 33.36
N ASN A 29 -9.11 -5.48 32.62
CA ASN A 29 -9.32 -5.12 31.23
C ASN A 29 -10.80 -4.85 30.96
N SER A 30 -11.19 -4.65 29.68
CA SER A 30 -12.58 -4.45 29.27
C SER A 30 -13.55 -5.59 29.64
N ASP A 31 -13.05 -6.80 29.91
CA ASP A 31 -13.90 -7.91 30.39
C ASP A 31 -14.50 -7.60 31.76
N TYR A 32 -13.76 -6.90 32.62
CA TYR A 32 -14.30 -6.41 33.90
C TYR A 32 -15.47 -5.46 33.69
N LEU A 33 -15.33 -4.50 32.79
CA LEU A 33 -16.40 -3.55 32.45
C LEU A 33 -17.62 -4.28 31.87
N LEU A 34 -17.42 -5.13 30.86
CA LEU A 34 -18.50 -5.87 30.20
C LEU A 34 -19.21 -6.79 31.18
N GLY A 35 -18.47 -7.51 32.04
CA GLY A 35 -19.05 -8.34 33.09
C GLY A 35 -19.89 -7.55 34.10
N GLY A 36 -19.40 -6.37 34.52
CA GLY A 36 -20.15 -5.44 35.38
C GLY A 36 -21.39 -4.85 34.72
N LEU A 37 -21.43 -4.75 33.42
CA LEU A 37 -22.59 -4.35 32.63
C LEU A 37 -23.59 -5.48 32.34
N GLY A 38 -23.28 -6.71 32.82
CA GLY A 38 -24.11 -7.89 32.58
C GLY A 38 -23.97 -8.49 31.18
N ILE A 39 -22.91 -8.18 30.48
CA ILE A 39 -22.59 -8.70 29.15
C ILE A 39 -21.50 -9.76 29.27
N ASN A 40 -21.74 -10.93 28.66
CA ASN A 40 -20.71 -11.94 28.59
C ASN A 40 -19.56 -11.47 27.68
N PRO A 41 -18.32 -11.31 28.17
CA PRO A 41 -17.21 -10.83 27.36
C PRO A 41 -16.89 -11.72 26.15
N ASP A 42 -17.15 -13.02 26.22
CA ASP A 42 -16.89 -13.96 25.15
C ASP A 42 -17.91 -13.85 24.00
N ASP A 43 -19.10 -13.34 24.30
CA ASP A 43 -20.17 -13.09 23.31
C ASP A 43 -20.15 -11.65 22.76
N SER A 44 -19.21 -10.84 23.23
CA SER A 44 -19.10 -9.44 22.81
C SER A 44 -18.33 -9.30 21.49
N LYS A 45 -18.41 -8.10 20.88
CA LYS A 45 -17.59 -7.77 19.71
C LYS A 45 -16.10 -7.86 20.05
N LYS A 46 -15.25 -8.10 19.04
CA LYS A 46 -13.79 -8.06 19.18
C LYS A 46 -13.34 -6.76 19.84
N ARG A 47 -12.29 -6.80 20.61
CA ARG A 47 -11.68 -5.64 21.26
C ARG A 47 -10.43 -5.18 20.54
N LEU A 48 -10.11 -3.90 20.65
CA LEU A 48 -8.91 -3.32 20.10
C LEU A 48 -7.70 -3.61 21.02
N GLY A 49 -6.96 -4.66 20.71
CA GLY A 49 -5.78 -5.08 21.46
C GLY A 49 -6.10 -5.92 22.72
N ASP A 50 -5.07 -6.16 23.49
CA ASP A 50 -5.15 -6.83 24.79
C ASP A 50 -5.34 -5.84 25.94
N GLY A 51 -5.52 -6.33 27.16
CA GLY A 51 -5.74 -5.48 28.32
C GLY A 51 -4.58 -4.53 28.63
N LEU A 52 -3.34 -4.87 28.28
CA LEU A 52 -2.19 -3.97 28.42
C LEU A 52 -2.27 -2.81 27.45
N TYR A 53 -2.71 -3.08 26.23
CA TYR A 53 -2.94 -2.06 25.22
C TYR A 53 -4.10 -1.15 25.59
N GLU A 54 -5.21 -1.69 26.10
CA GLU A 54 -6.35 -0.93 26.61
C GLU A 54 -5.93 0.02 27.75
N GLN A 55 -5.18 -0.47 28.74
CA GLN A 55 -4.66 0.37 29.82
C GLN A 55 -3.73 1.46 29.33
N ARG A 56 -2.92 1.17 28.31
CA ARG A 56 -2.06 2.17 27.67
C ARG A 56 -2.89 3.28 27.01
N LEU A 57 -3.92 2.93 26.24
CA LEU A 57 -4.81 3.91 25.58
C LEU A 57 -5.48 4.82 26.61
N VAL A 58 -6.01 4.25 27.70
CA VAL A 58 -6.65 5.01 28.76
C VAL A 58 -5.67 5.96 29.45
N ARG A 59 -4.47 5.48 29.80
CA ARG A 59 -3.45 6.30 30.41
C ARG A 59 -3.01 7.46 29.50
N GLU A 60 -2.77 7.18 28.23
CA GLU A 60 -2.39 8.20 27.26
C GLU A 60 -3.49 9.25 27.11
N ALA A 61 -4.76 8.85 27.03
CA ALA A 61 -5.89 9.76 26.97
C ALA A 61 -6.00 10.66 28.21
N ILE A 62 -5.74 10.14 29.41
CA ILE A 62 -5.74 10.90 30.65
C ILE A 62 -4.60 11.93 30.66
N VAL A 63 -3.37 11.49 30.37
CA VAL A 63 -2.20 12.39 30.33
C VAL A 63 -2.41 13.51 29.32
N GLN A 64 -2.92 13.20 28.13
CA GLN A 64 -3.18 14.19 27.09
C GLN A 64 -4.23 15.22 27.52
N ARG A 65 -5.28 14.79 28.20
CA ARG A 65 -6.40 15.66 28.59
C ARG A 65 -6.17 16.44 29.88
N THR A 66 -5.44 15.87 30.85
CA THR A 66 -5.28 16.46 32.18
C THR A 66 -3.86 16.91 32.51
N GLY A 67 -2.87 16.51 31.71
CA GLY A 67 -1.45 16.68 32.02
C GLY A 67 -0.97 15.87 33.26
N GLN A 68 -1.84 15.02 33.83
CA GLN A 68 -1.56 14.24 35.00
C GLN A 68 -1.51 12.74 34.65
N ARG A 69 -0.62 11.99 35.29
CA ARG A 69 -0.56 10.54 35.12
C ARG A 69 -1.76 9.83 35.78
N PHE A 70 -2.18 10.35 36.92
CA PHE A 70 -3.28 9.82 37.70
C PHE A 70 -4.31 10.90 38.02
N ILE A 71 -5.58 10.49 38.12
CA ILE A 71 -6.72 11.37 38.42
C ILE A 71 -7.38 10.91 39.73
N ALA A 72 -8.25 11.75 40.28
CA ALA A 72 -9.01 11.46 41.50
C ALA A 72 -8.15 11.10 42.73
N GLY A 73 -6.90 11.60 42.81
CA GLY A 73 -6.00 11.30 43.95
C GLY A 73 -5.43 9.88 43.97
N LEU A 74 -5.62 9.14 42.88
CA LEU A 74 -5.12 7.77 42.73
C LEU A 74 -3.61 7.76 42.44
N ASN A 75 -2.95 6.65 42.67
CA ASN A 75 -1.51 6.52 42.56
C ASN A 75 -1.00 5.29 41.78
N SER A 76 -1.92 4.53 41.18
CA SER A 76 -1.58 3.39 40.31
C SER A 76 -2.48 3.30 39.09
N ASP A 77 -1.94 2.75 38.01
CA ASP A 77 -2.67 2.57 36.74
C ASP A 77 -3.88 1.61 36.97
N GLU A 78 -3.70 0.56 37.77
CA GLU A 78 -4.78 -0.39 38.09
C GLU A 78 -5.93 0.27 38.86
N ALA A 79 -5.60 1.03 39.91
CA ALA A 79 -6.63 1.72 40.71
C ALA A 79 -7.38 2.75 39.87
N MET A 80 -6.68 3.45 39.00
CA MET A 80 -7.28 4.43 38.09
C MET A 80 -8.20 3.76 37.05
N PHE A 81 -7.75 2.67 36.45
CA PHE A 81 -8.53 1.96 35.46
C PHE A 81 -9.77 1.32 36.06
N ARG A 82 -9.66 0.75 37.28
CA ARG A 82 -10.79 0.24 38.05
C ARG A 82 -11.79 1.34 38.39
N TYR A 83 -11.31 2.48 38.89
CA TYR A 83 -12.15 3.63 39.19
C TYR A 83 -13.00 4.08 38.00
N LEU A 84 -12.37 4.17 36.83
CA LEU A 84 -13.05 4.58 35.59
C LEU A 84 -14.10 3.56 35.14
N MET A 85 -13.82 2.27 35.28
CA MET A 85 -14.77 1.20 34.92
C MET A 85 -15.92 1.12 35.91
N ASP A 86 -15.68 1.20 37.22
CA ASP A 86 -16.72 1.15 38.25
C ASP A 86 -17.70 2.32 38.09
N ASN A 87 -17.18 3.52 37.78
CA ASN A 87 -18.01 4.69 37.48
C ASN A 87 -18.82 4.51 36.18
N ALA A 88 -18.26 3.87 35.18
CA ALA A 88 -18.98 3.56 33.94
C ALA A 88 -20.13 2.59 34.17
N ILE A 89 -19.89 1.53 34.98
CA ILE A 89 -20.91 0.57 35.38
C ILE A 89 -22.06 1.29 36.14
N ALA A 90 -21.69 2.13 37.09
CA ALA A 90 -22.69 2.88 37.87
C ALA A 90 -23.48 3.89 37.04
N SER A 91 -22.87 4.45 36.00
CA SER A 91 -23.50 5.47 35.13
C SER A 91 -24.37 4.88 34.03
N LYS A 92 -24.28 3.59 33.71
CA LYS A 92 -24.95 2.94 32.58
C LYS A 92 -26.46 3.18 32.57
N ASP A 93 -27.12 2.77 33.63
CA ASP A 93 -28.62 2.81 33.67
C ASP A 93 -29.13 4.24 33.87
N VAL A 94 -28.41 5.06 34.64
CA VAL A 94 -28.76 6.46 34.91
C VAL A 94 -28.68 7.31 33.63
N LEU A 95 -27.70 7.06 32.78
CA LEU A 95 -27.48 7.84 31.57
C LEU A 95 -27.91 7.11 30.29
N GLY A 96 -28.47 5.88 30.43
CA GLY A 96 -28.92 5.08 29.28
C GLY A 96 -27.79 4.74 28.31
N LEU A 97 -26.57 4.38 28.83
CA LEU A 97 -25.41 4.10 28.01
C LEU A 97 -25.51 2.72 27.36
N THR A 98 -25.15 2.63 26.11
CA THR A 98 -25.13 1.38 25.33
C THR A 98 -23.70 1.08 24.87
N PRO A 99 -23.10 -0.08 25.22
CA PRO A 99 -21.75 -0.45 24.78
C PRO A 99 -21.65 -0.49 23.25
N GLY A 100 -20.55 0.07 22.74
CA GLY A 100 -20.32 0.24 21.30
C GLY A 100 -20.86 1.55 20.73
N VAL A 101 -21.60 2.33 21.50
CA VAL A 101 -22.17 3.61 21.08
C VAL A 101 -21.45 4.75 21.81
N THR A 102 -20.99 5.74 21.03
CA THR A 102 -20.40 6.98 21.55
C THR A 102 -21.40 7.75 22.42
N LEU A 103 -20.94 8.32 23.54
CA LEU A 103 -21.78 9.14 24.40
C LEU A 103 -22.19 10.43 23.68
N SER A 104 -23.48 10.75 23.75
CA SER A 104 -23.98 12.05 23.31
C SER A 104 -23.46 13.19 24.20
N ALA A 105 -23.43 14.42 23.68
CA ALA A 105 -23.03 15.58 24.46
C ALA A 105 -23.84 15.76 25.75
N ALA A 106 -25.13 15.43 25.72
CA ALA A 106 -26.00 15.49 26.89
C ALA A 106 -25.61 14.43 27.95
N GLN A 107 -25.24 13.22 27.53
CA GLN A 107 -24.77 12.16 28.44
C GLN A 107 -23.41 12.54 29.05
N VAL A 108 -22.49 13.09 28.26
CA VAL A 108 -21.19 13.58 28.77
C VAL A 108 -21.39 14.71 29.77
N ALA A 109 -22.28 15.65 29.49
CA ALA A 109 -22.59 16.76 30.41
C ALA A 109 -23.23 16.30 31.73
N ALA A 110 -23.94 15.19 31.71
CA ALA A 110 -24.59 14.60 32.87
C ALA A 110 -23.68 13.67 33.68
N LEU A 111 -22.47 13.42 33.26
CA LEU A 111 -21.51 12.62 34.01
C LEU A 111 -21.15 13.31 35.34
N THR A 112 -21.27 12.57 36.43
CA THR A 112 -20.85 13.01 37.75
C THR A 112 -19.45 12.57 38.15
N HIS A 113 -18.92 11.57 37.43
CA HIS A 113 -17.60 10.98 37.64
C HIS A 113 -16.96 10.65 36.28
N ASP A 114 -15.65 10.61 36.25
CA ASP A 114 -14.91 10.17 35.05
C ASP A 114 -15.19 8.70 34.79
N ILE A 115 -15.32 8.36 33.53
CA ILE A 115 -15.57 6.99 33.09
C ILE A 115 -14.64 6.60 31.93
N VAL A 116 -14.42 5.30 31.77
CA VAL A 116 -13.98 4.71 30.50
C VAL A 116 -15.16 3.96 29.89
N TRP A 117 -15.45 4.22 28.62
CA TRP A 117 -16.53 3.57 27.91
C TRP A 117 -15.99 2.83 26.69
N LEU A 118 -16.64 1.74 26.28
CA LEU A 118 -16.26 0.98 25.08
C LEU A 118 -17.08 1.47 23.90
N GLU A 119 -16.42 1.99 22.89
CA GLU A 119 -17.02 2.45 21.65
C GLU A 119 -16.62 1.57 20.47
N GLU A 120 -17.52 1.41 19.52
CA GLU A 120 -17.22 0.73 18.28
C GLU A 120 -16.37 1.62 17.38
N VAL A 121 -15.20 1.14 17.02
CA VAL A 121 -14.30 1.75 16.03
C VAL A 121 -14.01 0.74 14.93
N GLU A 122 -13.79 1.22 13.71
CA GLU A 122 -13.40 0.38 12.60
C GLU A 122 -11.88 0.41 12.44
N VAL A 123 -11.26 -0.76 12.47
CA VAL A 123 -9.82 -0.93 12.27
C VAL A 123 -9.60 -2.00 11.20
N ASN A 124 -8.98 -1.62 10.09
CA ASN A 124 -8.71 -2.50 8.93
C ASN A 124 -9.98 -3.23 8.40
N GLY A 125 -11.13 -2.53 8.38
CA GLY A 125 -12.39 -3.11 7.91
C GLY A 125 -13.11 -4.00 8.94
N GLU A 126 -12.57 -4.15 10.16
CA GLU A 126 -13.23 -4.85 11.25
C GLU A 126 -13.74 -3.86 12.31
N LYS A 127 -14.97 -4.05 12.76
CA LYS A 127 -15.57 -3.29 13.85
C LYS A 127 -15.17 -3.89 15.19
N VAL A 128 -14.45 -3.11 15.99
CA VAL A 128 -13.93 -3.52 17.29
C VAL A 128 -14.32 -2.54 18.39
N LEU A 129 -14.38 -3.00 19.62
CA LEU A 129 -14.59 -2.13 20.78
C LEU A 129 -13.25 -1.57 21.26
N ALA A 130 -13.19 -0.25 21.44
CA ALA A 130 -12.03 0.46 21.98
C ALA A 130 -12.40 1.27 23.22
N PRO A 131 -11.52 1.37 24.24
CA PRO A 131 -11.79 2.17 25.41
C PRO A 131 -11.60 3.66 25.11
N VAL A 132 -12.60 4.45 25.45
CA VAL A 132 -12.61 5.92 25.35
C VAL A 132 -12.84 6.52 26.73
N VAL A 133 -11.99 7.47 27.13
CA VAL A 133 -12.11 8.14 28.44
C VAL A 133 -13.04 9.36 28.32
N TYR A 134 -13.98 9.46 29.22
CA TYR A 134 -14.84 10.65 29.39
C TYR A 134 -14.59 11.24 30.77
N LEU A 135 -14.21 12.52 30.81
CA LEU A 135 -13.96 13.23 32.05
C LEU A 135 -15.19 14.03 32.46
N ALA A 136 -15.70 13.77 33.65
CA ALA A 136 -16.76 14.55 34.25
C ALA A 136 -16.18 15.84 34.86
N GLN A 137 -16.93 16.92 34.78
CA GLN A 137 -16.57 18.21 35.41
C GLN A 137 -15.08 18.58 35.27
N ALA A 138 -14.75 19.24 34.18
CA ALA A 138 -13.39 19.67 33.90
C ALA A 138 -12.85 20.77 34.87
N GLU A 139 -13.70 21.25 35.77
CA GLU A 139 -13.39 22.37 36.68
C GLU A 139 -12.23 21.99 37.64
N GLY A 140 -11.12 22.75 37.56
CA GLY A 140 -9.92 22.54 38.37
C GLY A 140 -9.06 21.31 38.03
N ARG A 141 -9.38 20.57 36.98
CA ARG A 141 -8.73 19.29 36.62
C ARG A 141 -7.94 19.33 35.32
N LEU A 142 -8.03 20.42 34.60
CA LEU A 142 -7.32 20.61 33.36
C LEU A 142 -5.84 20.88 33.64
N GLY A 143 -4.94 20.27 32.87
CA GLY A 143 -3.51 20.48 32.97
C GLY A 143 -3.09 21.95 32.74
N PRO A 144 -1.80 22.27 32.85
CA PRO A 144 -1.34 23.67 32.78
C PRO A 144 -1.70 24.42 31.49
N ASN A 145 -2.17 23.72 30.46
CA ASN A 145 -2.72 24.31 29.23
C ASN A 145 -4.26 24.34 29.21
N GLY A 146 -4.92 23.94 30.28
CA GLY A 146 -6.37 23.72 30.37
C GLY A 146 -7.16 24.91 30.90
N ALA A 147 -7.11 26.07 30.27
CA ALA A 147 -8.09 27.14 30.58
C ALA A 147 -9.50 26.66 30.28
N LEU A 148 -10.42 26.87 31.23
CA LEU A 148 -11.86 26.62 31.05
C LEU A 148 -12.59 27.96 30.89
N ILE A 149 -13.24 28.17 29.77
CA ILE A 149 -14.25 29.22 29.59
C ILE A 149 -15.59 28.52 29.44
N GLN A 150 -16.49 28.76 30.40
CA GLN A 150 -17.81 28.14 30.41
C GLN A 150 -18.90 29.18 30.69
N GLY A 151 -20.02 29.07 29.98
CA GLY A 151 -21.18 29.93 30.18
C GLY A 151 -22.46 29.27 29.70
N ARG A 152 -23.61 29.93 29.90
CA ARG A 152 -24.85 29.53 29.25
C ARG A 152 -24.73 29.75 27.75
N ASP A 153 -24.34 30.96 27.38
CA ASP A 153 -23.98 31.38 26.04
C ASP A 153 -22.56 31.97 26.11
N VAL A 154 -21.72 31.63 25.12
CA VAL A 154 -20.33 32.13 25.04
C VAL A 154 -20.16 32.85 23.72
N ASN A 155 -19.77 34.10 23.79
CA ASN A 155 -19.47 34.90 22.61
C ASN A 155 -18.05 35.50 22.74
N LEU A 156 -17.16 35.07 21.84
CA LEU A 156 -15.76 35.50 21.80
C LEU A 156 -15.49 36.29 20.53
N ILE A 157 -15.05 37.52 20.67
CA ILE A 157 -14.68 38.35 19.53
C ILE A 157 -13.28 38.89 19.75
N THR A 158 -12.38 38.60 18.82
CA THR A 158 -11.02 39.14 18.85
C THR A 158 -10.56 39.53 17.44
N GLY A 159 -9.85 40.65 17.33
CA GLY A 159 -9.18 41.05 16.08
C GLY A 159 -7.89 40.25 15.80
N GLY A 160 -7.38 39.50 16.80
CA GLY A 160 -6.24 38.60 16.67
C GLY A 160 -6.65 37.15 16.50
N ASN A 161 -5.72 36.25 16.85
CA ASN A 161 -5.97 34.79 16.78
C ASN A 161 -6.59 34.28 18.09
N LEU A 162 -7.53 33.35 17.96
CA LEU A 162 -8.07 32.55 19.07
C LEU A 162 -7.35 31.19 19.09
N ARG A 163 -6.61 30.92 20.18
CA ARG A 163 -5.97 29.60 20.40
C ARG A 163 -6.60 28.92 21.59
N ASN A 164 -7.17 27.77 21.37
CA ASN A 164 -7.74 26.93 22.42
C ASN A 164 -6.95 25.64 22.57
N ALA A 165 -6.25 25.49 23.70
CA ALA A 165 -5.65 24.23 24.13
C ALA A 165 -6.39 23.65 25.36
N GLY A 166 -7.44 24.32 25.84
CA GLY A 166 -8.27 23.95 26.97
C GLY A 166 -9.70 23.62 26.56
N THR A 167 -10.66 24.16 27.30
CA THR A 167 -12.09 23.94 27.03
C THR A 167 -12.84 25.25 26.89
N LEU A 168 -13.53 25.42 25.78
CA LEU A 168 -14.55 26.43 25.56
C LEU A 168 -15.90 25.69 25.52
N ARG A 169 -16.79 25.99 26.46
CA ARG A 169 -18.07 25.29 26.56
C ARG A 169 -19.23 26.27 26.75
N ALA A 170 -20.26 26.10 25.96
CA ALA A 170 -21.54 26.76 26.18
C ALA A 170 -22.64 25.71 26.46
N GLN A 171 -23.53 26.01 27.44
CA GLN A 171 -24.69 25.16 27.65
C GLN A 171 -25.69 25.27 26.50
N ASN A 172 -25.77 26.44 25.85
CA ASN A 172 -26.65 26.73 24.74
C ASN A 172 -25.80 27.08 23.49
N ASP A 173 -25.49 28.34 23.23
CA ASP A 173 -24.84 28.77 22.00
C ASP A 173 -23.40 29.25 22.24
N LEU A 174 -22.48 28.87 21.34
CA LEU A 174 -21.13 29.34 21.31
C LEU A 174 -20.86 30.01 19.96
N SER A 175 -20.42 31.25 20.00
CA SER A 175 -19.95 31.98 18.81
C SER A 175 -18.54 32.48 19.06
N ALA A 176 -17.64 32.26 18.10
CA ALA A 176 -16.29 32.81 18.13
C ALA A 176 -15.93 33.44 16.80
N THR A 177 -15.48 34.73 16.85
CA THR A 177 -14.97 35.47 15.68
C THR A 177 -13.54 35.87 15.95
N ALA A 178 -12.61 35.52 15.03
CA ALA A 178 -11.19 35.77 15.20
C ALA A 178 -10.46 35.96 13.86
N GLY A 179 -9.19 36.40 13.93
CA GLY A 179 -8.28 36.37 12.79
C GLY A 179 -8.05 34.97 12.29
N ASN A 180 -7.50 34.09 13.14
CA ASN A 180 -7.45 32.61 12.95
C ASN A 180 -7.97 31.94 14.21
N ILE A 181 -8.47 30.69 14.06
CA ILE A 181 -8.91 29.87 15.17
C ILE A 181 -8.10 28.58 15.14
N ASP A 182 -7.28 28.35 16.19
CA ASP A 182 -6.49 27.14 16.38
C ASP A 182 -7.04 26.37 17.57
N ASN A 183 -7.57 25.17 17.36
CA ASN A 183 -8.10 24.30 18.41
C ASN A 183 -7.30 23.01 18.54
N SER A 184 -6.74 22.79 19.72
CA SER A 184 -6.14 21.52 20.15
C SER A 184 -6.77 20.99 21.44
N GLY A 185 -7.88 21.60 21.86
CA GLY A 185 -8.67 21.22 23.02
C GLY A 185 -10.12 20.93 22.66
N LEU A 186 -11.03 21.30 23.53
CA LEU A 186 -12.47 21.13 23.33
C LEU A 186 -13.17 22.48 23.09
N ILE A 187 -13.93 22.57 22.01
CA ILE A 187 -14.91 23.64 21.78
C ILE A 187 -16.28 22.97 21.65
N GLU A 188 -17.20 23.27 22.56
CA GLU A 188 -18.48 22.58 22.64
C GLU A 188 -19.66 23.54 22.90
N ALA A 189 -20.75 23.32 22.17
CA ALA A 189 -22.02 24.01 22.43
C ALA A 189 -23.16 23.01 22.51
N GLY A 190 -24.04 23.19 23.51
CA GLY A 190 -25.22 22.32 23.65
C GLY A 190 -26.25 22.48 22.52
N ASN A 191 -26.27 23.65 21.85
CA ASN A 191 -27.18 23.92 20.75
C ASN A 191 -26.39 24.35 19.50
N ARG A 192 -26.07 25.60 19.32
CA ARG A 192 -25.43 26.13 18.12
C ARG A 192 -23.97 26.51 18.37
N LEU A 193 -23.10 26.06 17.50
CA LEU A 193 -21.68 26.42 17.50
C LEU A 193 -21.31 27.07 16.18
N ASP A 194 -20.90 28.35 16.24
CA ASP A 194 -20.47 29.13 15.09
C ASP A 194 -19.03 29.60 15.28
N LEU A 195 -18.12 29.13 14.44
CA LEU A 195 -16.74 29.61 14.38
C LEU A 195 -16.51 30.39 13.08
N LEU A 196 -16.15 31.64 13.18
CA LEU A 196 -15.86 32.53 12.07
C LEU A 196 -14.42 33.02 12.15
N ALA A 197 -13.59 32.64 11.19
CA ALA A 197 -12.24 33.19 11.05
C ALA A 197 -12.13 34.04 9.79
N SER A 198 -11.49 35.19 9.87
CA SER A 198 -11.14 35.97 8.67
C SER A 198 -10.04 35.28 7.86
N GLY A 199 -9.10 34.58 8.52
CA GLY A 199 -8.10 33.68 7.94
C GLY A 199 -8.54 32.22 7.98
N SER A 200 -7.87 31.37 8.78
CA SER A 200 -8.05 29.92 8.81
C SER A 200 -8.59 29.42 10.14
N ILE A 201 -9.26 28.26 10.08
CA ILE A 201 -9.64 27.45 11.25
C ILE A 201 -8.84 26.17 11.20
N ARG A 202 -8.13 25.83 12.28
CA ARG A 202 -7.36 24.61 12.41
C ARG A 202 -7.77 23.84 13.65
N ASN A 203 -8.12 22.58 13.49
CA ASN A 203 -8.41 21.63 14.55
C ASN A 203 -7.39 20.48 14.47
N ASP A 204 -6.45 20.44 15.41
CA ASP A 204 -5.33 19.50 15.39
C ASP A 204 -5.06 18.89 16.78
N ARG A 205 -4.05 18.01 16.89
CA ARG A 205 -3.60 17.40 18.17
C ARG A 205 -4.75 16.83 19.00
N GLY A 206 -5.67 16.14 18.34
CA GLY A 206 -6.83 15.55 19.00
C GLY A 206 -7.90 16.56 19.43
N GLY A 207 -7.88 17.76 18.92
CA GLY A 207 -8.88 18.79 19.18
C GLY A 207 -10.29 18.35 18.80
N ILE A 208 -11.29 18.74 19.57
CA ILE A 208 -12.69 18.41 19.36
C ILE A 208 -13.50 19.69 19.22
N ILE A 209 -14.31 19.77 18.17
CA ILE A 209 -15.30 20.81 17.94
C ILE A 209 -16.66 20.10 17.85
N ALA A 210 -17.58 20.37 18.79
CA ALA A 210 -18.83 19.64 18.89
C ALA A 210 -20.01 20.54 19.20
N GLY A 211 -21.18 20.20 18.61
CA GLY A 211 -22.43 20.92 18.88
C GLY A 211 -23.64 20.18 18.35
N ARG A 212 -24.83 20.73 18.59
CA ARG A 212 -26.03 20.22 17.94
C ARG A 212 -26.09 20.67 16.47
N GLU A 213 -25.87 21.94 16.21
CA GLU A 213 -25.62 22.51 14.91
C GLU A 213 -24.24 23.15 14.92
N VAL A 214 -23.39 22.82 13.95
CA VAL A 214 -22.03 23.29 13.86
C VAL A 214 -21.79 23.99 12.53
N SER A 215 -21.27 25.21 12.59
CA SER A 215 -20.90 26.01 11.44
C SER A 215 -19.47 26.51 11.59
N LEU A 216 -18.59 26.11 10.68
CA LEU A 216 -17.21 26.62 10.61
C LEU A 216 -17.04 27.39 9.31
N SER A 217 -16.63 28.65 9.42
CA SER A 217 -16.38 29.53 8.27
C SER A 217 -15.00 30.19 8.34
N ALA A 218 -14.14 29.89 7.37
CA ALA A 218 -12.89 30.59 7.13
C ALA A 218 -13.05 31.48 5.89
N LEU A 219 -13.04 32.81 6.03
CA LEU A 219 -13.43 33.68 4.93
C LEU A 219 -12.41 33.73 3.79
N THR A 220 -11.11 33.70 4.08
CA THR A 220 -10.05 33.84 3.08
C THR A 220 -9.05 32.67 3.11
N GLY A 221 -9.05 31.89 4.19
CA GLY A 221 -8.11 30.81 4.43
C GLY A 221 -8.75 29.45 4.34
N ASP A 222 -8.21 28.52 5.11
CA ASP A 222 -8.54 27.10 5.11
C ASP A 222 -9.31 26.70 6.36
N VAL A 223 -10.11 25.63 6.24
CA VAL A 223 -10.55 24.86 7.40
C VAL A 223 -9.83 23.51 7.38
N ILE A 224 -9.00 23.27 8.40
CA ILE A 224 -8.16 22.09 8.49
C ILE A 224 -8.54 21.29 9.74
N ASN A 225 -8.93 20.05 9.56
CA ASN A 225 -9.14 19.05 10.63
C ASN A 225 -8.14 17.94 10.44
N GLU A 226 -7.09 17.87 11.28
CA GLU A 226 -6.00 16.95 11.04
C GLU A 226 -5.60 16.11 12.26
N ARG A 227 -5.31 14.86 12.02
CA ARG A 227 -4.56 14.02 12.96
C ARG A 227 -3.10 14.44 12.92
N THR A 228 -2.61 14.98 14.00
CA THR A 228 -1.20 15.34 14.10
C THR A 228 -0.34 14.09 14.20
N VAL A 229 0.66 13.99 13.34
CA VAL A 229 1.69 12.95 13.38
C VAL A 229 3.03 13.62 13.62
N THR A 230 3.63 13.35 14.78
CA THR A 230 4.95 13.88 15.13
C THR A 230 5.99 12.80 14.86
N GLN A 231 6.95 13.11 14.00
CA GLN A 231 8.08 12.24 13.73
C GLN A 231 9.25 12.57 14.66
N HIS A 232 9.75 11.56 15.34
CA HIS A 232 10.94 11.62 16.16
C HIS A 232 12.07 10.83 15.51
N GLN A 233 13.16 11.51 15.20
CA GLN A 233 14.35 10.88 14.65
C GLN A 233 15.47 10.87 15.68
N SER A 234 16.08 9.73 15.90
CA SER A 234 17.25 9.60 16.74
C SER A 234 18.35 8.83 16.01
N SER A 235 19.61 9.15 16.34
CA SER A 235 20.76 8.48 15.76
C SER A 235 21.77 8.17 16.84
N TYR A 236 22.18 6.91 16.93
CA TYR A 236 23.19 6.44 17.87
C TYR A 236 24.12 5.43 17.23
N ARG A 237 25.42 5.68 17.25
CA ARG A 237 26.49 4.79 16.71
C ARG A 237 26.23 4.25 15.31
N GLY A 238 25.71 5.09 14.42
CA GLY A 238 25.46 4.72 13.02
C GLY A 238 24.14 3.96 12.79
N THR A 239 23.31 3.82 13.83
CA THR A 239 21.94 3.36 13.73
C THR A 239 21.02 4.56 13.85
N GLY A 240 20.19 4.80 12.85
CA GLY A 240 19.11 5.80 12.90
C GLY A 240 17.79 5.10 13.21
N THR A 241 16.93 5.74 13.98
CA THR A 241 15.55 5.31 14.19
C THR A 241 14.62 6.47 13.87
N THR A 242 13.51 6.14 13.22
CA THR A 242 12.39 7.06 12.96
C THR A 242 11.16 6.47 13.63
N GLU A 243 10.54 7.21 14.51
CA GLU A 243 9.29 6.82 15.16
C GLU A 243 8.25 7.90 14.93
N ALA A 244 7.10 7.51 14.43
CA ALA A 244 5.95 8.39 14.30
C ALA A 244 5.01 8.19 15.50
N PHE A 245 4.66 9.29 16.14
CA PHE A 245 3.64 9.36 17.19
C PHE A 245 2.43 10.07 16.60
N ALA A 246 1.35 9.31 16.40
CA ALA A 246 0.08 9.85 15.94
C ALA A 246 -0.80 10.20 17.15
N ASP A 247 -1.25 11.44 17.21
CA ASP A 247 -2.26 11.86 18.18
C ASP A 247 -3.61 11.21 17.87
N SER A 248 -4.57 11.35 18.78
CA SER A 248 -5.97 11.04 18.48
C SER A 248 -6.44 11.84 17.26
N ALA A 249 -7.36 11.29 16.50
CA ALA A 249 -7.96 12.02 15.39
C ALA A 249 -8.61 13.31 15.90
N ALA A 250 -8.33 14.44 15.25
CA ALA A 250 -9.10 15.65 15.47
C ALA A 250 -10.54 15.43 14.96
N ARG A 251 -11.53 15.94 15.68
CA ARG A 251 -12.94 15.63 15.44
C ARG A 251 -13.76 16.91 15.30
N ILE A 252 -14.63 16.93 14.30
CA ILE A 252 -15.70 17.95 14.16
C ILE A 252 -17.01 17.18 14.11
N GLU A 253 -17.88 17.43 15.10
CA GLU A 253 -19.07 16.63 15.31
C GLU A 253 -20.33 17.48 15.44
N ALA A 254 -21.41 17.06 14.79
CA ALA A 254 -22.71 17.69 14.94
C ALA A 254 -23.83 16.67 15.17
N ALA A 255 -24.75 16.96 16.09
CA ALA A 255 -25.90 16.08 16.32
C ALA A 255 -27.02 16.24 15.28
N GLN A 256 -27.06 17.35 14.51
CA GLN A 256 -28.12 17.58 13.52
C GLN A 256 -27.59 18.07 12.17
N LYS A 257 -26.78 19.12 12.14
CA LYS A 257 -26.29 19.73 10.91
C LYS A 257 -24.86 20.21 11.08
N LEU A 258 -24.03 19.89 10.13
CA LEU A 258 -22.64 20.34 10.05
C LEU A 258 -22.40 21.06 8.72
N THR A 259 -21.89 22.26 8.81
CA THR A 259 -21.45 23.02 7.64
C THR A 259 -20.01 23.49 7.86
N VAL A 260 -19.14 23.16 6.94
CA VAL A 260 -17.74 23.60 6.92
C VAL A 260 -17.50 24.34 5.61
N SER A 261 -17.13 25.61 5.68
CA SER A 261 -16.89 26.47 4.53
C SER A 261 -15.56 27.16 4.63
N ALA A 262 -14.76 27.11 3.58
CA ALA A 262 -13.48 27.80 3.47
C ALA A 262 -13.42 28.64 2.20
N GLY A 263 -12.88 29.83 2.29
CA GLY A 263 -12.59 30.67 1.12
C GLY A 263 -11.49 30.09 0.24
N ARG A 264 -10.65 29.22 0.80
CA ARG A 264 -9.65 28.47 0.08
C ARG A 264 -9.92 26.96 0.17
N ASP A 265 -9.33 26.24 1.11
CA ASP A 265 -9.40 24.79 1.15
C ASP A 265 -10.11 24.26 2.40
N VAL A 266 -10.90 23.21 2.23
CA VAL A 266 -11.34 22.34 3.33
C VAL A 266 -10.49 21.09 3.31
N ALA A 267 -9.77 20.81 4.40
CA ALA A 267 -8.92 19.64 4.51
C ALA A 267 -9.27 18.81 5.76
N ASN A 268 -9.59 17.53 5.56
CA ASN A 268 -9.72 16.52 6.62
C ASN A 268 -8.62 15.48 6.42
N ILE A 269 -7.56 15.51 7.27
CA ILE A 269 -6.37 14.68 7.12
C ILE A 269 -6.29 13.72 8.30
N GLY A 270 -6.66 12.45 8.11
CA GLY A 270 -6.71 11.46 9.19
C GLY A 270 -7.64 11.85 10.34
N GLY A 271 -8.46 12.86 10.17
CA GLY A 271 -9.44 13.37 11.12
C GLY A 271 -10.83 12.78 10.90
N VAL A 272 -11.75 13.08 11.81
CA VAL A 272 -13.16 12.66 11.74
C VAL A 272 -14.05 13.89 11.62
N ILE A 273 -14.93 13.90 10.63
CA ILE A 273 -16.02 14.86 10.48
C ILE A 273 -17.32 14.07 10.48
N ASP A 274 -18.15 14.23 11.52
CA ASP A 274 -19.34 13.43 11.75
C ASP A 274 -20.56 14.32 12.00
N SER A 275 -21.60 14.14 11.21
CA SER A 275 -22.93 14.73 11.46
C SER A 275 -23.97 13.61 11.59
N LYS A 276 -24.79 13.66 12.62
CA LYS A 276 -25.94 12.72 12.70
C LYS A 276 -27.10 13.12 11.79
N GLY A 277 -27.05 14.30 11.19
CA GLY A 277 -27.96 14.79 10.13
C GLY A 277 -27.19 15.07 8.85
N ASP A 278 -27.44 16.25 8.26
CA ASP A 278 -26.81 16.65 7.00
C ASP A 278 -25.40 17.19 7.24
N LEU A 279 -24.53 16.99 6.25
CA LEU A 279 -23.15 17.43 6.27
C LEU A 279 -22.80 18.13 4.95
N ALA A 280 -22.26 19.35 5.04
CA ALA A 280 -21.78 20.10 3.89
C ALA A 280 -20.32 20.52 4.06
N LEU A 281 -19.47 20.21 3.08
CA LEU A 281 -18.10 20.69 2.95
C LEU A 281 -17.99 21.57 1.72
N GLN A 282 -17.53 22.81 1.88
CA GLN A 282 -17.45 23.79 0.80
C GLN A 282 -16.07 24.44 0.76
N GLY A 283 -15.28 24.11 -0.26
CA GLY A 283 -13.99 24.75 -0.53
C GLY A 283 -14.11 25.77 -1.66
N GLY A 284 -13.71 27.01 -1.43
CA GLY A 284 -13.62 28.02 -2.49
C GLY A 284 -12.59 27.62 -3.56
N ARG A 285 -11.58 26.84 -3.18
CA ARG A 285 -10.62 26.21 -4.07
C ARG A 285 -10.75 24.71 -4.05
N ASP A 286 -10.22 24.00 -3.04
CA ASP A 286 -10.16 22.56 -3.00
C ASP A 286 -10.85 21.98 -1.76
N VAL A 287 -11.32 20.72 -1.90
CA VAL A 287 -11.70 19.88 -0.75
C VAL A 287 -10.82 18.64 -0.75
N LEU A 288 -10.09 18.43 0.34
CA LEU A 288 -9.19 17.31 0.54
C LEU A 288 -9.65 16.45 1.73
N VAL A 289 -9.90 15.17 1.49
CA VAL A 289 -10.14 14.17 2.53
C VAL A 289 -9.07 13.10 2.37
N SER A 290 -8.03 13.11 3.20
CA SER A 290 -6.90 12.22 3.01
C SER A 290 -6.45 11.52 4.27
N ALA A 291 -5.80 10.37 4.11
CA ALA A 291 -5.13 9.71 5.20
C ALA A 291 -3.97 10.57 5.75
N ALA A 292 -3.75 10.53 7.06
CA ALA A 292 -2.51 10.96 7.67
C ALA A 292 -1.49 9.82 7.60
N VAL A 293 -0.23 10.18 7.39
CA VAL A 293 0.85 9.22 7.16
C VAL A 293 1.72 9.09 8.41
N ALA A 294 1.91 7.86 8.90
CA ALA A 294 2.84 7.55 9.98
C ALA A 294 3.97 6.67 9.46
N GLU A 295 5.21 7.16 9.60
CA GLU A 295 6.41 6.43 9.19
C GLU A 295 7.19 5.97 10.41
N ARG A 296 7.54 4.69 10.45
CA ARG A 296 8.36 4.07 11.48
C ARG A 296 9.49 3.29 10.82
N GLY A 297 10.63 3.24 11.49
CA GLY A 297 11.71 2.43 10.96
C GLY A 297 13.02 2.61 11.68
N TRP A 298 13.98 1.83 11.26
CA TRP A 298 15.36 1.96 11.70
C TRP A 298 16.32 1.68 10.54
N THR A 299 17.49 2.27 10.62
CA THR A 299 18.56 2.08 9.64
C THR A 299 19.89 1.82 10.36
N ALA A 300 20.68 0.88 9.85
CA ALA A 300 22.05 0.61 10.31
C ALA A 300 23.02 0.81 9.14
N GLY A 301 23.29 2.06 8.83
CA GLY A 301 24.05 2.48 7.65
C GLY A 301 23.41 1.93 6.36
N SER A 302 24.24 1.44 5.42
CA SER A 302 23.78 0.76 4.19
C SER A 302 23.60 -0.76 4.36
N GLN A 303 23.74 -1.28 5.58
CA GLN A 303 23.78 -2.73 5.83
C GLN A 303 22.40 -3.31 6.14
N ALA A 304 21.56 -2.56 6.81
CA ALA A 304 20.23 -3.01 7.14
C ALA A 304 19.28 -1.83 7.39
N TYR A 305 18.02 -2.00 7.04
CA TYR A 305 16.94 -1.09 7.41
C TYR A 305 15.62 -1.85 7.49
N GLN A 306 14.71 -1.28 8.23
CA GLN A 306 13.31 -1.63 8.19
C GLN A 306 12.50 -0.34 8.26
N THR A 307 11.56 -0.17 7.35
CA THR A 307 10.65 0.98 7.31
C THR A 307 9.23 0.50 7.13
N GLN A 308 8.31 1.19 7.77
CA GLN A 308 6.89 0.94 7.65
C GLN A 308 6.18 2.29 7.50
N THR A 309 5.40 2.41 6.43
CA THR A 309 4.48 3.53 6.18
C THR A 309 3.06 3.05 6.41
N THR A 310 2.34 3.70 7.32
CA THR A 310 0.95 3.37 7.64
C THR A 310 0.06 4.56 7.31
N GLN A 311 -0.98 4.30 6.56
CA GLN A 311 -2.01 5.27 6.23
C GLN A 311 -3.12 5.24 7.28
N MET A 312 -3.41 6.39 7.87
CA MET A 312 -4.51 6.55 8.83
C MET A 312 -5.60 7.36 8.14
N GLY A 313 -6.59 6.68 7.56
CA GLY A 313 -7.66 7.28 6.78
C GLY A 313 -8.43 8.33 7.55
N ALA A 314 -8.89 9.35 6.84
CA ALA A 314 -9.87 10.29 7.34
C ALA A 314 -11.29 9.71 7.15
N GLU A 315 -12.20 10.18 8.00
CA GLU A 315 -13.61 9.80 7.92
C GLU A 315 -14.49 11.03 7.79
N VAL A 316 -15.48 10.95 6.90
CA VAL A 316 -16.58 11.92 6.76
C VAL A 316 -17.88 11.12 6.78
N VAL A 317 -18.68 11.31 7.82
CA VAL A 317 -19.88 10.49 8.05
C VAL A 317 -21.11 11.36 8.24
N ALA A 318 -22.22 11.02 7.59
CA ALA A 318 -23.49 11.68 7.80
C ALA A 318 -24.63 10.70 8.08
N GLY A 319 -25.49 11.06 9.03
CA GLY A 319 -26.74 10.34 9.30
C GLY A 319 -27.82 10.58 8.24
N ARG A 320 -27.64 11.55 7.34
CA ARG A 320 -28.48 11.82 6.17
C ARG A 320 -27.59 12.09 4.95
N ASP A 321 -27.55 13.31 4.45
CA ASP A 321 -26.93 13.63 3.19
C ASP A 321 -25.51 14.22 3.38
N ILE A 322 -24.62 13.92 2.47
CA ILE A 322 -23.32 14.57 2.33
C ILE A 322 -23.28 15.36 1.03
N SER A 323 -22.96 16.64 1.15
CA SER A 323 -22.66 17.50 0.00
C SER A 323 -21.25 18.03 0.10
N VAL A 324 -20.42 17.77 -0.92
CA VAL A 324 -19.05 18.25 -1.03
C VAL A 324 -18.95 19.09 -2.29
N SER A 325 -18.58 20.35 -2.14
CA SER A 325 -18.39 21.26 -3.27
C SER A 325 -17.03 21.95 -3.23
N ALA A 326 -16.36 22.02 -4.38
CA ALA A 326 -15.08 22.71 -4.55
C ALA A 326 -15.08 23.59 -5.78
N GLY A 327 -14.53 24.79 -5.67
CA GLY A 327 -14.35 25.68 -6.83
C GLY A 327 -13.36 25.11 -7.84
N ARG A 328 -12.46 24.20 -7.41
CA ARG A 328 -11.50 23.54 -8.26
C ARG A 328 -11.57 22.02 -8.10
N ASP A 329 -10.89 21.43 -7.11
CA ASP A 329 -10.70 19.98 -7.01
C ASP A 329 -11.31 19.39 -5.75
N ILE A 330 -11.87 18.18 -5.88
CA ILE A 330 -12.20 17.30 -4.76
C ILE A 330 -11.26 16.11 -4.81
N SER A 331 -10.52 15.88 -3.72
CA SER A 331 -9.59 14.74 -3.62
C SER A 331 -9.87 13.93 -2.36
N VAL A 332 -10.15 12.64 -2.52
CA VAL A 332 -10.31 11.69 -1.42
C VAL A 332 -9.25 10.61 -1.57
N VAL A 333 -8.35 10.49 -0.56
CA VAL A 333 -7.17 9.62 -0.62
C VAL A 333 -7.13 8.68 0.57
N GLY A 334 -7.24 7.36 0.33
CA GLY A 334 -7.16 6.32 1.35
C GLY A 334 -8.13 6.51 2.52
N SER A 335 -9.29 7.11 2.28
CA SER A 335 -10.22 7.63 3.29
C SER A 335 -11.65 7.17 3.01
N ARG A 336 -12.55 7.40 3.97
CA ARG A 336 -13.95 6.98 3.87
C ARG A 336 -14.90 8.18 3.91
N ILE A 337 -15.90 8.16 3.03
CA ILE A 337 -17.07 9.04 3.05
C ILE A 337 -18.31 8.15 3.08
N ASP A 338 -19.20 8.37 4.05
CA ASP A 338 -20.35 7.49 4.29
C ASP A 338 -21.58 8.30 4.67
N ALA A 339 -22.62 8.24 3.86
CA ALA A 339 -23.91 8.85 4.13
C ALA A 339 -24.99 7.79 4.21
N ARG A 340 -25.93 7.94 5.14
CA ARG A 340 -27.10 7.05 5.18
C ARG A 340 -28.10 7.28 4.04
N ARG A 341 -28.05 8.45 3.38
CA ARG A 341 -28.82 8.76 2.21
C ARG A 341 -27.88 9.16 1.08
N ASP A 342 -27.93 10.38 0.61
CA ASP A 342 -27.32 10.78 -0.62
C ASP A 342 -25.91 11.35 -0.43
N VAL A 343 -25.04 11.08 -1.39
CA VAL A 343 -23.72 11.71 -1.49
C VAL A 343 -23.62 12.48 -2.79
N THR A 344 -23.30 13.75 -2.70
CA THR A 344 -23.09 14.60 -3.87
C THR A 344 -21.72 15.26 -3.83
N PHE A 345 -20.97 15.11 -4.92
CA PHE A 345 -19.69 15.80 -5.17
C PHE A 345 -19.84 16.73 -6.37
N GLU A 346 -19.43 17.98 -6.20
CA GLU A 346 -19.42 18.99 -7.26
C GLU A 346 -18.05 19.70 -7.28
N ALA A 347 -17.21 19.39 -8.27
CA ALA A 347 -15.93 20.05 -8.48
C ALA A 347 -15.95 20.91 -9.74
N GLY A 348 -15.42 22.11 -9.65
CA GLY A 348 -15.27 22.98 -10.83
C GLY A 348 -14.24 22.45 -11.83
N ARG A 349 -13.32 21.57 -11.39
CA ARG A 349 -12.32 20.92 -12.23
C ARG A 349 -12.33 19.40 -12.04
N ASP A 350 -11.55 18.87 -11.12
CA ASP A 350 -11.30 17.43 -11.04
C ASP A 350 -11.87 16.79 -9.76
N VAL A 351 -12.32 15.55 -9.89
CA VAL A 351 -12.63 14.69 -8.74
C VAL A 351 -11.72 13.47 -8.77
N GLY A 352 -10.95 13.27 -7.68
CA GLY A 352 -10.06 12.14 -7.50
C GLY A 352 -10.44 11.29 -6.28
N LEU A 353 -10.73 10.01 -6.50
CA LEU A 353 -10.87 8.99 -5.46
C LEU A 353 -9.70 8.02 -5.59
N VAL A 354 -8.71 8.12 -4.72
CA VAL A 354 -7.43 7.43 -4.91
C VAL A 354 -7.10 6.59 -3.68
N ALA A 355 -6.69 5.35 -3.88
CA ALA A 355 -6.15 4.53 -2.81
C ALA A 355 -4.82 5.11 -2.29
N ALA A 356 -4.51 4.84 -1.03
CA ALA A 356 -3.22 5.16 -0.42
C ALA A 356 -2.46 3.86 -0.13
N ALA A 357 -1.14 3.85 -0.31
CA ALA A 357 -0.33 2.66 -0.10
C ALA A 357 0.17 2.58 1.35
N ASN A 358 -0.06 1.44 2.01
CA ASN A 358 0.68 1.01 3.18
C ASN A 358 1.91 0.24 2.70
N GLU A 359 3.09 0.60 3.21
CA GLU A 359 4.35 0.03 2.74
C GLU A 359 5.16 -0.54 3.90
N GLU A 360 5.72 -1.71 3.70
CA GLU A 360 6.64 -2.36 4.62
C GLU A 360 7.89 -2.77 3.84
N HIS A 361 9.06 -2.30 4.28
CA HIS A 361 10.32 -2.62 3.65
C HIS A 361 11.31 -3.08 4.70
N ALA A 362 11.92 -4.24 4.48
CA ALA A 362 12.99 -4.77 5.32
C ALA A 362 14.16 -5.23 4.45
N TYR A 363 15.34 -4.77 4.77
CA TYR A 363 16.56 -5.15 4.10
C TYR A 363 17.67 -5.44 5.11
N GLY A 364 18.42 -6.49 4.87
CA GLY A 364 19.56 -6.83 5.68
C GLY A 364 20.67 -7.48 4.86
N LYS A 365 21.89 -6.99 5.00
CA LYS A 365 23.06 -7.51 4.29
C LYS A 365 24.22 -7.73 5.24
N THR A 366 24.73 -8.94 5.23
CA THR A 366 25.97 -9.33 5.89
C THR A 366 26.96 -9.86 4.84
N LYS A 367 28.18 -10.18 5.26
CA LYS A 367 29.15 -10.85 4.34
C LYS A 367 28.63 -12.18 3.77
N LYS A 368 27.64 -12.81 4.41
CA LYS A 368 27.16 -14.15 4.05
C LYS A 368 25.69 -14.20 3.64
N VAL A 369 24.88 -13.25 4.02
CA VAL A 369 23.42 -13.26 3.81
C VAL A 369 22.97 -11.89 3.35
N THR A 370 22.15 -11.86 2.31
CA THR A 370 21.31 -10.73 1.92
C THR A 370 19.85 -11.17 2.07
N PHE A 371 19.08 -10.36 2.72
CA PHE A 371 17.64 -10.53 2.92
C PHE A 371 16.94 -9.25 2.50
N GLN A 372 15.82 -9.37 1.81
CA GLN A 372 14.92 -8.27 1.48
C GLN A 372 13.48 -8.79 1.55
N ASP A 373 12.62 -7.99 2.13
CA ASP A 373 11.18 -8.26 2.25
C ASP A 373 10.45 -6.93 2.09
N ASP A 374 9.75 -6.77 0.98
CA ASP A 374 9.01 -5.56 0.65
C ASP A 374 7.55 -5.93 0.44
N LYS A 375 6.65 -5.14 1.02
CA LYS A 375 5.21 -5.33 0.87
C LYS A 375 4.52 -3.99 0.68
N ILE A 376 3.67 -3.90 -0.33
CA ILE A 376 2.81 -2.76 -0.60
C ILE A 376 1.36 -3.26 -0.61
N THR A 377 0.49 -2.60 0.15
CA THR A 377 -0.93 -2.93 0.20
C THR A 377 -1.75 -1.65 0.03
N GLN A 378 -2.66 -1.63 -0.91
CA GLN A 378 -3.51 -0.49 -1.19
C GLN A 378 -4.62 -0.37 -0.15
N GLN A 379 -4.72 0.80 0.47
CA GLN A 379 -5.87 1.20 1.28
C GLN A 379 -6.84 1.95 0.37
N ALA A 380 -7.91 1.30 -0.05
CA ALA A 380 -8.90 1.88 -0.94
C ALA A 380 -9.57 3.11 -0.32
N THR A 381 -9.81 4.13 -1.14
CA THR A 381 -10.82 5.14 -0.84
C THR A 381 -12.20 4.53 -1.00
N ARG A 382 -13.10 4.85 -0.08
CA ARG A 382 -14.49 4.36 -0.10
C ARG A 382 -15.46 5.53 0.00
N VAL A 383 -16.46 5.52 -0.90
CA VAL A 383 -17.59 6.45 -0.88
C VAL A 383 -18.86 5.61 -0.89
N ASP A 384 -19.58 5.64 0.22
CA ASP A 384 -20.80 4.86 0.41
C ASP A 384 -22.00 5.80 0.59
N ALA A 385 -22.97 5.75 -0.33
CA ALA A 385 -24.26 6.40 -0.24
C ALA A 385 -25.35 5.35 0.02
N GLY A 386 -26.15 5.52 1.07
CA GLY A 386 -27.30 4.64 1.33
C GLY A 386 -28.49 4.89 0.40
N GLY A 387 -28.53 6.06 -0.27
CA GLY A 387 -29.44 6.46 -1.35
C GLY A 387 -28.65 6.67 -2.64
N ASP A 388 -28.75 7.87 -3.21
CA ASP A 388 -28.12 8.22 -4.49
C ASP A 388 -26.69 8.69 -4.31
N LEU A 389 -25.84 8.37 -5.30
CA LEU A 389 -24.50 8.88 -5.44
C LEU A 389 -24.37 9.72 -6.70
N ALA A 390 -24.09 11.00 -6.55
CA ALA A 390 -23.81 11.90 -7.67
C ALA A 390 -22.37 12.46 -7.58
N ILE A 391 -21.55 12.22 -8.59
CA ILE A 391 -20.20 12.75 -8.69
C ILE A 391 -20.09 13.55 -9.99
N ASN A 392 -19.89 14.86 -9.88
CA ASN A 392 -19.75 15.79 -10.99
C ASN A 392 -18.36 16.44 -10.97
N ALA A 393 -17.54 16.15 -11.96
CA ALA A 393 -16.27 16.82 -12.22
C ALA A 393 -16.41 17.72 -13.45
N GLY A 394 -16.00 18.99 -13.33
CA GLY A 394 -16.02 19.93 -14.46
C GLY A 394 -15.02 19.56 -15.56
N GLN A 395 -13.97 18.79 -15.24
CA GLN A 395 -13.02 18.23 -16.19
C GLN A 395 -12.87 16.72 -15.96
N ASP A 396 -11.93 16.26 -15.15
CA ASP A 396 -11.58 14.85 -15.03
C ASP A 396 -12.15 14.20 -13.77
N LEU A 397 -12.71 13.00 -13.94
CA LEU A 397 -13.09 12.13 -12.84
C LEU A 397 -12.20 10.90 -12.84
N ARG A 398 -11.48 10.69 -11.73
CA ARG A 398 -10.51 9.61 -11.62
C ARG A 398 -10.71 8.78 -10.35
N LEU A 399 -10.89 7.48 -10.52
CA LEU A 399 -10.87 6.50 -9.44
C LEU A 399 -9.66 5.59 -9.61
N VAL A 400 -8.85 5.42 -8.56
CA VAL A 400 -7.69 4.51 -8.57
C VAL A 400 -7.80 3.55 -7.41
N ALA A 401 -7.97 2.26 -7.68
CA ALA A 401 -8.12 1.19 -6.69
C ALA A 401 -9.11 1.56 -5.58
N SER A 402 -10.21 2.18 -5.93
CA SER A 402 -11.17 2.80 -5.02
C SER A 402 -12.57 2.22 -5.20
N GLN A 403 -13.43 2.42 -4.22
CA GLN A 403 -14.78 1.87 -4.20
C GLN A 403 -15.80 2.99 -4.05
N ALA A 404 -16.85 2.92 -4.83
CA ALA A 404 -18.03 3.80 -4.72
C ALA A 404 -19.29 2.97 -4.75
N SER A 405 -20.23 3.20 -3.81
CA SER A 405 -21.49 2.47 -3.75
C SER A 405 -22.68 3.41 -3.57
N ALA A 406 -23.77 3.10 -4.21
CA ALA A 406 -25.07 3.72 -4.02
C ALA A 406 -26.13 2.68 -3.65
N GLY A 407 -26.99 2.97 -2.69
CA GLY A 407 -28.12 2.12 -2.35
C GLY A 407 -29.20 2.16 -3.44
N ASP A 408 -29.34 3.31 -4.09
CA ASP A 408 -30.28 3.55 -5.19
C ASP A 408 -29.49 3.82 -6.50
N GLU A 409 -29.48 5.02 -7.02
CA GLU A 409 -28.89 5.34 -8.31
C GLU A 409 -27.46 5.92 -8.17
N ALA A 410 -26.60 5.67 -9.16
CA ALA A 410 -25.29 6.27 -9.21
C ALA A 410 -25.04 7.00 -10.53
N TYR A 411 -24.66 8.29 -10.44
CA TYR A 411 -24.34 9.17 -11.55
C TYR A 411 -22.91 9.69 -11.43
N LEU A 412 -22.05 9.29 -12.35
CA LEU A 412 -20.67 9.75 -12.43
C LEU A 412 -20.48 10.52 -13.73
N VAL A 413 -20.20 11.81 -13.61
CA VAL A 413 -20.11 12.73 -14.74
C VAL A 413 -18.76 13.43 -14.75
N ALA A 414 -18.08 13.40 -15.90
CA ALA A 414 -16.85 14.13 -16.15
C ALA A 414 -17.02 15.06 -17.37
N GLY A 415 -16.56 16.29 -17.26
CA GLY A 415 -16.58 17.24 -18.38
C GLY A 415 -15.63 16.85 -19.51
N ASP A 416 -14.50 16.18 -19.18
CA ASP A 416 -13.54 15.63 -20.13
C ASP A 416 -13.36 14.13 -19.89
N LYS A 417 -12.44 13.68 -19.06
CA LYS A 417 -12.05 12.26 -18.93
C LYS A 417 -12.66 11.58 -17.71
N LEU A 418 -13.06 10.32 -17.90
CA LEU A 418 -13.47 9.44 -16.82
C LEU A 418 -12.54 8.22 -16.76
N GLU A 419 -11.82 8.06 -15.66
CA GLU A 419 -10.81 7.00 -15.52
C GLU A 419 -11.08 6.14 -14.27
N LEU A 420 -11.25 4.84 -14.46
CA LEU A 420 -11.27 3.83 -13.42
C LEU A 420 -10.02 2.97 -13.53
N LEU A 421 -8.99 3.34 -12.79
CA LEU A 421 -7.67 2.75 -12.88
C LEU A 421 -7.43 1.74 -11.76
N ALA A 422 -6.50 0.83 -12.00
CA ALA A 422 -6.00 -0.10 -11.02
C ALA A 422 -4.72 0.42 -10.36
N ALA A 423 -4.48 -0.03 -9.13
CA ALA A 423 -3.17 0.04 -8.47
C ALA A 423 -2.76 -1.38 -8.05
N ASN A 424 -1.49 -1.57 -7.70
CA ASN A 424 -0.98 -2.91 -7.39
C ASN A 424 -0.73 -3.08 -5.89
N ASP A 425 -1.25 -4.17 -5.33
CA ASP A 425 -0.67 -4.80 -4.16
C ASP A 425 0.54 -5.60 -4.61
N SER A 426 1.63 -5.53 -3.87
CA SER A 426 2.83 -6.28 -4.23
C SER A 426 3.57 -6.81 -3.01
N SER A 427 4.21 -7.96 -3.17
CA SER A 427 5.17 -8.48 -2.22
C SER A 427 6.42 -8.97 -2.94
N TYR A 428 7.58 -8.65 -2.38
CA TYR A 428 8.88 -9.09 -2.87
C TYR A 428 9.70 -9.66 -1.73
N TYR A 429 10.13 -10.89 -1.87
CA TYR A 429 10.97 -11.58 -0.91
C TYR A 429 12.25 -12.06 -1.56
N LEU A 430 13.41 -11.74 -0.98
CA LEU A 430 14.72 -12.22 -1.39
C LEU A 430 15.50 -12.77 -0.19
N TYR A 431 15.98 -13.98 -0.30
CA TYR A 431 16.96 -14.57 0.60
C TYR A 431 18.15 -15.12 -0.18
N ASP A 432 19.31 -14.45 -0.13
CA ASP A 432 20.57 -14.89 -0.75
C ASP A 432 21.62 -15.18 0.32
N LYS A 433 22.03 -16.43 0.44
CA LYS A 433 23.03 -16.90 1.40
C LYS A 433 24.24 -17.48 0.70
N LYS A 434 25.41 -17.02 1.10
CA LYS A 434 26.71 -17.51 0.64
C LYS A 434 27.53 -17.99 1.83
N SER A 435 28.05 -19.22 1.77
CA SER A 435 28.95 -19.75 2.78
C SER A 435 30.23 -20.29 2.15
N LYS A 436 31.34 -20.05 2.80
CA LYS A 436 32.64 -20.60 2.43
C LYS A 436 33.03 -21.60 3.51
N GLY A 437 33.49 -22.76 3.12
CA GLY A 437 34.05 -23.77 4.01
C GLY A 437 35.55 -23.98 3.78
N SER A 438 36.11 -25.00 4.41
CA SER A 438 37.50 -25.41 4.25
C SER A 438 37.78 -25.83 2.79
N PHE A 439 39.00 -25.73 2.37
CA PHE A 439 39.48 -26.15 1.04
C PHE A 439 38.73 -25.52 -0.14
N GLY A 440 38.34 -24.23 -0.02
CA GLY A 440 37.70 -23.48 -1.10
C GLY A 440 36.23 -23.86 -1.37
N SER A 441 35.60 -24.66 -0.50
CA SER A 441 34.20 -25.02 -0.68
C SER A 441 33.31 -23.81 -0.57
N LYS A 442 32.33 -23.69 -1.51
CA LYS A 442 31.32 -22.61 -1.54
C LYS A 442 29.95 -23.25 -1.62
N LYS A 443 29.01 -22.69 -0.85
CA LYS A 443 27.58 -23.02 -0.95
C LYS A 443 26.79 -21.74 -1.10
N THR A 444 25.84 -21.74 -2.03
CA THR A 444 24.89 -20.64 -2.20
C THR A 444 23.48 -21.17 -2.11
N ARG A 445 22.58 -20.31 -1.63
CA ARG A 445 21.14 -20.50 -1.70
C ARG A 445 20.54 -19.13 -1.99
N ARG A 446 19.72 -19.07 -3.04
CA ARG A 446 18.93 -17.89 -3.37
C ARG A 446 17.48 -18.32 -3.53
N ASP A 447 16.62 -17.71 -2.78
CA ASP A 447 15.18 -17.83 -2.90
C ASP A 447 14.65 -16.42 -3.18
N GLU A 448 13.84 -16.26 -4.21
CA GLU A 448 13.27 -14.99 -4.65
C GLU A 448 11.82 -15.22 -5.06
N ILE A 449 10.92 -14.42 -4.52
CA ILE A 449 9.48 -14.51 -4.80
C ILE A 449 8.97 -13.10 -5.01
N THR A 450 8.18 -12.93 -6.05
CA THR A 450 7.47 -11.68 -6.36
C THR A 450 6.01 -11.99 -6.63
N ASP A 451 5.14 -11.34 -5.89
CA ASP A 451 3.70 -11.38 -6.14
C ASP A 451 3.22 -9.96 -6.43
N VAL A 452 2.42 -9.81 -7.47
CA VAL A 452 1.74 -8.55 -7.80
C VAL A 452 0.29 -8.87 -8.09
N THR A 453 -0.62 -8.18 -7.41
CA THR A 453 -2.06 -8.32 -7.63
C THR A 453 -2.64 -6.96 -7.98
N ALA A 454 -3.25 -6.85 -9.14
CA ALA A 454 -3.92 -5.62 -9.56
C ALA A 454 -5.23 -5.43 -8.79
N VAL A 455 -5.37 -4.28 -8.14
CA VAL A 455 -6.58 -3.85 -7.42
C VAL A 455 -7.30 -2.83 -8.30
N GLY A 456 -8.38 -3.25 -8.95
CA GLY A 456 -9.22 -2.38 -9.78
C GLY A 456 -10.20 -1.54 -8.96
N SER A 457 -10.68 -0.46 -9.55
CA SER A 457 -11.74 0.35 -8.96
C SER A 457 -13.11 -0.33 -9.12
N GLN A 458 -13.99 -0.14 -8.16
CA GLN A 458 -15.33 -0.77 -8.14
C GLN A 458 -16.41 0.29 -7.94
N ILE A 459 -17.47 0.17 -8.72
CA ILE A 459 -18.67 0.99 -8.57
C ILE A 459 -19.88 0.06 -8.55
N SER A 460 -20.76 0.25 -7.57
CA SER A 460 -22.01 -0.51 -7.46
C SER A 460 -23.20 0.41 -7.19
N SER A 461 -24.36 0.11 -7.76
CA SER A 461 -25.63 0.76 -7.45
C SER A 461 -26.72 -0.27 -7.24
N GLY A 462 -27.66 0.04 -6.36
CA GLY A 462 -28.89 -0.75 -6.19
C GLY A 462 -29.92 -0.50 -7.32
N GLY A 463 -29.89 0.67 -7.94
CA GLY A 463 -30.67 1.08 -9.11
C GLY A 463 -29.80 1.22 -10.34
N ASP A 464 -30.02 2.30 -11.11
CA ASP A 464 -29.26 2.57 -12.33
C ASP A 464 -27.82 3.03 -12.03
N LEU A 465 -26.89 2.66 -12.91
CA LEU A 465 -25.53 3.18 -12.92
C LEU A 465 -25.24 3.88 -14.23
N THR A 466 -24.98 5.17 -14.15
CA THR A 466 -24.65 6.00 -15.33
C THR A 466 -23.25 6.59 -15.20
N LEU A 467 -22.40 6.33 -16.21
CA LEU A 467 -21.09 6.94 -16.36
C LEU A 467 -21.07 7.77 -17.65
N LEU A 468 -20.87 9.08 -17.50
CA LEU A 468 -20.91 10.05 -18.61
C LEU A 468 -19.60 10.83 -18.65
N SER A 469 -19.02 10.99 -19.86
CA SER A 469 -17.88 11.89 -20.08
C SER A 469 -18.03 12.70 -21.35
N GLY A 470 -17.47 13.91 -21.36
CA GLY A 470 -17.32 14.72 -22.56
C GLY A 470 -16.19 14.23 -23.48
N GLY A 471 -15.14 13.63 -22.93
CA GLY A 471 -14.01 13.00 -23.62
C GLY A 471 -13.92 11.49 -23.36
N ASP A 472 -12.70 10.98 -23.31
CA ASP A 472 -12.41 9.53 -23.23
C ASP A 472 -12.81 8.90 -21.87
N GLN A 473 -13.13 7.60 -21.94
CA GLN A 473 -13.28 6.78 -20.72
C GLN A 473 -12.30 5.61 -20.74
N THR A 474 -11.63 5.38 -19.59
CA THR A 474 -10.66 4.29 -19.44
C THR A 474 -10.99 3.44 -18.21
N TYR A 475 -11.02 2.12 -18.40
CA TYR A 475 -11.34 1.13 -17.38
C TYR A 475 -10.23 0.09 -17.31
N GLN A 476 -9.52 -0.01 -16.16
CA GLN A 476 -8.44 -0.97 -15.95
C GLN A 476 -8.84 -1.98 -14.88
N GLY A 477 -9.24 -3.18 -15.28
CA GLY A 477 -9.71 -4.22 -14.37
C GLY A 477 -10.81 -3.74 -13.44
N ALA A 478 -11.67 -2.85 -13.91
CA ALA A 478 -12.72 -2.21 -13.14
C ALA A 478 -13.92 -3.16 -12.96
N LYS A 479 -14.65 -2.98 -11.86
CA LYS A 479 -15.89 -3.70 -11.61
C LYS A 479 -17.06 -2.72 -11.53
N LEU A 480 -18.02 -2.86 -12.43
CA LEU A 480 -19.25 -2.08 -12.47
C LEU A 480 -20.46 -3.00 -12.26
N GLU A 481 -21.25 -2.72 -11.24
CA GLU A 481 -22.44 -3.49 -10.89
C GLU A 481 -23.64 -2.56 -10.77
N SER A 482 -24.68 -2.82 -11.54
CA SER A 482 -25.97 -2.10 -11.46
C SER A 482 -27.11 -3.05 -11.10
N GLY A 483 -27.91 -2.64 -10.14
CA GLY A 483 -29.15 -3.35 -9.78
C GLY A 483 -30.26 -3.21 -10.83
N ASN A 484 -30.13 -2.32 -11.81
CA ASN A 484 -31.02 -2.14 -12.92
C ASN A 484 -30.21 -1.88 -14.20
N ASP A 485 -30.31 -0.71 -14.85
CA ASP A 485 -29.62 -0.40 -16.09
C ASP A 485 -28.19 0.12 -15.84
N LEU A 486 -27.26 -0.26 -16.71
CA LEU A 486 -25.89 0.25 -16.74
C LEU A 486 -25.64 1.02 -18.04
N ALA A 487 -25.38 2.32 -17.96
CA ALA A 487 -25.10 3.17 -19.08
C ALA A 487 -23.68 3.75 -19.02
N ILE A 488 -22.88 3.51 -20.05
CA ILE A 488 -21.57 4.11 -20.29
C ILE A 488 -21.68 4.97 -21.54
N VAL A 489 -21.52 6.29 -21.40
CA VAL A 489 -21.65 7.24 -22.50
C VAL A 489 -20.44 8.15 -22.56
N SER A 490 -19.69 8.08 -23.65
CA SER A 490 -18.47 8.85 -23.88
C SER A 490 -18.58 9.72 -25.10
N GLY A 491 -18.16 10.98 -25.01
CA GLY A 491 -17.96 11.88 -26.13
C GLY A 491 -16.67 11.57 -26.90
N GLY A 492 -15.74 10.79 -26.34
CA GLY A 492 -14.55 10.27 -26.99
C GLY A 492 -14.57 8.75 -27.18
N ALA A 493 -13.44 8.10 -27.00
CA ALA A 493 -13.29 6.65 -27.00
C ALA A 493 -13.62 6.03 -25.65
N VAL A 494 -14.08 4.77 -25.63
CA VAL A 494 -14.15 3.94 -24.42
C VAL A 494 -13.13 2.83 -24.52
N THR A 495 -12.27 2.72 -23.51
CA THR A 495 -11.17 1.75 -23.48
C THR A 495 -11.29 0.86 -22.25
N PHE A 496 -11.31 -0.46 -22.47
CA PHE A 496 -11.23 -1.46 -21.42
C PHE A 496 -9.87 -2.14 -21.47
N ASP A 497 -8.93 -1.67 -20.65
CA ASP A 497 -7.60 -2.25 -20.52
C ASP A 497 -7.65 -3.44 -19.56
N ALA A 498 -7.03 -4.53 -19.95
CA ALA A 498 -6.79 -5.65 -19.06
C ALA A 498 -5.63 -5.34 -18.09
N VAL A 499 -5.72 -5.86 -16.87
CA VAL A 499 -4.65 -5.82 -15.90
C VAL A 499 -4.08 -7.22 -15.69
N LYS A 500 -2.86 -7.32 -15.16
CA LYS A 500 -2.19 -8.59 -14.94
C LYS A 500 -1.84 -8.76 -13.47
N ASP A 501 -2.19 -9.92 -12.92
CA ASP A 501 -1.59 -10.42 -11.70
C ASP A 501 -0.33 -11.20 -12.08
N LEU A 502 0.71 -11.15 -11.25
CA LEU A 502 1.99 -11.83 -11.44
C LEU A 502 2.33 -12.63 -10.20
N HIS A 503 2.67 -13.90 -10.40
CA HIS A 503 3.38 -14.72 -9.42
C HIS A 503 4.70 -15.20 -10.04
N GLN A 504 5.81 -14.86 -9.42
CA GLN A 504 7.13 -15.30 -9.85
C GLN A 504 7.93 -15.85 -8.68
N GLU A 505 8.41 -17.09 -8.80
CA GLU A 505 9.30 -17.69 -7.82
C GLU A 505 10.57 -18.24 -8.46
N SER A 506 11.68 -18.12 -7.74
CA SER A 506 12.98 -18.68 -8.13
C SER A 506 13.70 -19.24 -6.92
N HIS A 507 14.12 -20.48 -7.00
CA HIS A 507 14.85 -21.18 -5.94
C HIS A 507 16.11 -21.80 -6.49
N GLU A 508 17.25 -21.28 -6.08
CA GLU A 508 18.55 -21.74 -6.55
C GLU A 508 19.45 -22.20 -5.40
N LYS A 509 20.16 -23.29 -5.59
CA LYS A 509 21.17 -23.80 -4.65
C LYS A 509 22.38 -24.25 -5.41
N SER A 510 23.55 -23.86 -4.93
CA SER A 510 24.80 -24.43 -5.44
C SER A 510 25.73 -24.85 -4.30
N LYS A 511 26.53 -25.86 -4.60
CA LYS A 511 27.60 -26.35 -3.74
C LYS A 511 28.78 -26.69 -4.63
N GLY A 512 29.96 -26.23 -4.28
CA GLY A 512 31.16 -26.55 -5.04
C GLY A 512 32.40 -26.41 -4.18
N ASP A 513 33.46 -27.07 -4.59
CA ASP A 513 34.82 -26.94 -4.10
C ASP A 513 35.79 -26.77 -5.30
N LEU A 514 37.08 -26.92 -5.09
CA LEU A 514 38.08 -26.81 -6.16
C LEU A 514 37.93 -27.87 -7.24
N ALA A 515 37.43 -29.06 -6.90
CA ALA A 515 37.37 -30.23 -7.77
C ALA A 515 35.99 -30.46 -8.38
N TRP A 516 34.90 -30.20 -7.62
CA TRP A 516 33.57 -30.53 -8.04
C TRP A 516 32.58 -29.43 -7.73
N GLN A 517 31.59 -29.24 -8.61
CA GLN A 517 30.48 -28.31 -8.41
C GLN A 517 29.13 -28.98 -8.72
N SER A 518 28.13 -28.57 -7.98
CA SER A 518 26.74 -28.95 -8.17
C SER A 518 25.86 -27.73 -8.03
N SER A 519 24.95 -27.55 -8.95
CA SER A 519 23.94 -26.50 -8.90
C SER A 519 22.57 -27.05 -9.28
N LYS A 520 21.54 -26.59 -8.61
CA LYS A 520 20.16 -26.88 -8.95
C LYS A 520 19.29 -25.66 -8.74
N GLY A 521 18.33 -25.49 -9.59
CA GLY A 521 17.36 -24.43 -9.51
C GLY A 521 16.01 -24.87 -10.06
N LYS A 522 14.98 -24.20 -9.62
CA LYS A 522 13.65 -24.22 -10.17
C LYS A 522 13.06 -22.83 -10.08
N GLY A 523 12.21 -22.49 -10.98
CA GLY A 523 11.45 -21.25 -10.95
C GLY A 523 10.18 -21.37 -11.78
N GLN A 524 9.28 -20.47 -11.51
CA GLN A 524 7.99 -20.37 -12.15
C GLN A 524 7.64 -18.91 -12.31
N THR A 525 7.01 -18.57 -13.41
CA THR A 525 6.40 -17.26 -13.66
C THR A 525 5.01 -17.52 -14.19
N ASP A 526 4.02 -17.02 -13.49
CA ASP A 526 2.62 -17.10 -13.86
C ASP A 526 2.02 -15.71 -13.90
N GLU A 527 1.49 -15.32 -15.04
CA GLU A 527 0.66 -14.13 -15.21
C GLU A 527 -0.81 -14.54 -15.38
N THR A 528 -1.70 -13.78 -14.80
CA THR A 528 -3.15 -13.91 -15.03
C THR A 528 -3.71 -12.59 -15.50
N VAL A 529 -4.28 -12.59 -16.70
CA VAL A 529 -4.98 -11.43 -17.25
C VAL A 529 -6.37 -11.32 -16.64
N ARG A 530 -6.68 -10.16 -16.09
CA ARG A 530 -7.99 -9.82 -15.54
C ARG A 530 -8.63 -8.71 -16.33
N GLN A 531 -9.86 -8.96 -16.70
CA GLN A 531 -10.72 -8.03 -17.44
C GLN A 531 -11.57 -7.20 -16.51
N SER A 532 -12.07 -6.07 -17.04
CA SER A 532 -13.15 -5.34 -16.39
C SER A 532 -14.45 -6.16 -16.43
N GLN A 533 -15.21 -6.10 -15.32
CA GLN A 533 -16.49 -6.78 -15.17
C GLN A 533 -17.62 -5.76 -15.19
N LEU A 534 -18.58 -5.95 -16.08
CA LEU A 534 -19.78 -5.13 -16.20
C LEU A 534 -21.01 -6.01 -15.99
N VAL A 535 -21.74 -5.75 -14.92
CA VAL A 535 -22.92 -6.53 -14.53
C VAL A 535 -24.11 -5.57 -14.42
N ALA A 536 -25.08 -5.70 -15.29
CA ALA A 536 -26.36 -5.03 -15.22
C ALA A 536 -27.46 -6.06 -15.00
N GLN A 537 -28.37 -5.80 -14.05
CA GLN A 537 -29.57 -6.64 -13.91
C GLN A 537 -30.62 -6.29 -14.96
N GLY A 538 -30.62 -5.07 -15.47
CA GLY A 538 -31.42 -4.58 -16.59
C GLY A 538 -30.61 -4.54 -17.88
N ASN A 539 -30.63 -3.40 -18.57
CA ASN A 539 -29.97 -3.23 -19.85
C ASN A 539 -28.54 -2.72 -19.69
N LEU A 540 -27.64 -3.18 -20.53
CA LEU A 540 -26.29 -2.62 -20.68
C LEU A 540 -26.23 -1.75 -21.96
N ALA A 541 -25.84 -0.49 -21.82
CA ALA A 541 -25.67 0.42 -22.93
C ALA A 541 -24.27 1.04 -22.91
N ILE A 542 -23.45 0.81 -23.94
CA ILE A 542 -22.16 1.44 -24.13
C ILE A 542 -22.20 2.27 -25.39
N LYS A 543 -22.00 3.59 -25.30
CA LYS A 543 -21.92 4.53 -26.41
C LYS A 543 -20.60 5.27 -26.38
N ALA A 544 -19.83 5.17 -27.45
CA ALA A 544 -18.54 5.85 -27.62
C ALA A 544 -18.54 6.53 -29.01
N VAL A 545 -18.24 7.82 -29.03
CA VAL A 545 -18.22 8.58 -30.30
C VAL A 545 -17.00 8.18 -31.15
N GLU A 546 -15.85 7.94 -30.52
CA GLU A 546 -14.60 7.58 -31.20
C GLU A 546 -14.29 6.08 -31.15
N GLY A 547 -15.30 5.25 -30.85
CA GLY A 547 -15.20 3.79 -30.87
C GLY A 547 -14.83 3.15 -29.53
N LEU A 548 -14.83 1.83 -29.55
CA LEU A 548 -14.63 0.98 -28.37
C LEU A 548 -13.33 0.16 -28.53
N LYS A 549 -12.47 0.19 -27.55
CA LYS A 549 -11.21 -0.59 -27.49
C LYS A 549 -11.26 -1.55 -26.33
N ILE A 550 -11.01 -2.83 -26.56
CA ILE A 550 -11.11 -3.87 -25.53
C ILE A 550 -9.87 -4.78 -25.60
N ASP A 551 -9.14 -4.89 -24.50
CA ASP A 551 -8.12 -5.90 -24.33
C ASP A 551 -8.77 -7.26 -24.10
N LEU A 552 -8.29 -8.30 -24.76
CA LEU A 552 -8.70 -9.68 -24.54
C LEU A 552 -7.51 -10.55 -24.21
N LYS A 553 -7.71 -11.54 -23.34
CA LYS A 553 -6.72 -12.58 -23.11
C LYS A 553 -6.40 -13.31 -24.41
N HIS A 554 -5.12 -13.43 -24.75
CA HIS A 554 -4.69 -14.22 -25.90
C HIS A 554 -4.78 -15.72 -25.55
N ILE A 555 -5.52 -16.47 -26.33
CA ILE A 555 -5.58 -17.95 -26.25
C ILE A 555 -5.11 -18.49 -27.58
N ASP A 556 -4.03 -19.28 -27.58
CA ASP A 556 -3.43 -19.85 -28.78
C ASP A 556 -4.46 -20.60 -29.64
N GLN A 557 -4.40 -20.35 -30.95
CA GLN A 557 -5.25 -20.99 -31.98
C GLN A 557 -6.76 -20.71 -31.87
N LYS A 558 -7.19 -19.76 -31.01
CA LYS A 558 -8.59 -19.33 -30.92
C LYS A 558 -8.83 -17.99 -31.64
N THR A 559 -9.98 -17.89 -32.26
CA THR A 559 -10.50 -16.62 -32.78
C THR A 559 -10.95 -15.72 -31.62
N VAL A 560 -11.21 -14.44 -31.91
CA VAL A 560 -11.81 -13.47 -30.93
C VAL A 560 -13.07 -14.08 -30.31
N SER A 561 -14.01 -14.58 -31.12
CA SER A 561 -15.26 -15.19 -30.67
C SER A 561 -15.05 -16.40 -29.75
N GLN A 562 -14.17 -17.31 -30.13
CA GLN A 562 -13.84 -18.48 -29.30
C GLN A 562 -13.11 -18.11 -28.00
N THR A 563 -12.37 -17.02 -28.02
CA THR A 563 -11.72 -16.48 -26.81
C THR A 563 -12.76 -15.89 -25.86
N ILE A 564 -13.69 -15.09 -26.37
CA ILE A 564 -14.79 -14.53 -25.60
C ILE A 564 -15.63 -15.66 -24.96
N ASP A 565 -16.00 -16.68 -25.74
CA ASP A 565 -16.74 -17.84 -25.23
C ASP A 565 -16.02 -18.52 -24.08
N ALA A 566 -14.71 -18.75 -24.22
CA ALA A 566 -13.90 -19.37 -23.16
C ALA A 566 -13.80 -18.48 -21.91
N MET A 567 -13.64 -17.17 -22.07
CA MET A 567 -13.58 -16.21 -20.97
C MET A 567 -14.90 -16.13 -20.21
N VAL A 568 -16.03 -16.05 -20.93
CA VAL A 568 -17.37 -16.01 -20.32
C VAL A 568 -17.71 -17.34 -19.62
N GLN A 569 -17.25 -18.48 -20.17
CA GLN A 569 -17.41 -19.77 -19.52
C GLN A 569 -16.64 -19.84 -18.20
N ALA A 570 -15.46 -19.26 -18.14
CA ALA A 570 -14.63 -19.22 -16.94
C ALA A 570 -15.14 -18.19 -15.90
N ASP A 571 -15.63 -17.05 -16.38
CA ASP A 571 -16.18 -15.95 -15.55
C ASP A 571 -17.46 -15.39 -16.18
N PRO A 572 -18.64 -15.79 -15.69
CA PRO A 572 -19.91 -15.29 -16.20
C PRO A 572 -20.11 -13.78 -16.12
N GLN A 573 -19.37 -13.08 -15.25
CA GLN A 573 -19.42 -11.61 -15.15
C GLN A 573 -18.82 -10.90 -16.38
N LEU A 574 -18.19 -11.67 -17.28
CA LEU A 574 -17.69 -11.19 -18.56
C LEU A 574 -18.71 -11.37 -19.73
N ALA A 575 -19.97 -11.71 -19.43
CA ALA A 575 -21.01 -11.89 -20.45
C ALA A 575 -21.20 -10.70 -21.37
N TRP A 576 -20.94 -9.48 -20.89
CA TRP A 576 -20.98 -8.24 -21.66
C TRP A 576 -20.06 -8.23 -22.91
N LEU A 577 -18.99 -9.02 -22.90
CA LEU A 577 -18.10 -9.18 -24.06
C LEU A 577 -18.83 -9.77 -25.26
N LYS A 578 -19.84 -10.63 -25.06
CA LYS A 578 -20.67 -11.17 -26.14
C LYS A 578 -21.57 -10.11 -26.75
N GLU A 579 -22.07 -9.17 -25.95
CA GLU A 579 -22.84 -8.05 -26.46
C GLU A 579 -21.94 -7.08 -27.24
N ALA A 580 -20.75 -6.82 -26.75
CA ALA A 580 -19.73 -6.03 -27.43
C ALA A 580 -19.29 -6.68 -28.75
N GLU A 581 -19.20 -8.01 -28.85
CA GLU A 581 -18.84 -8.74 -30.08
C GLU A 581 -19.85 -8.52 -31.22
N GLN A 582 -21.12 -8.35 -30.90
CA GLN A 582 -22.15 -8.10 -31.91
C GLN A 582 -22.04 -6.72 -32.56
N ARG A 583 -21.22 -5.82 -32.00
CA ARG A 583 -20.93 -4.51 -32.53
C ARG A 583 -19.84 -4.60 -33.60
N GLY A 584 -19.91 -3.84 -34.62
CA GLY A 584 -18.87 -3.80 -35.67
C GLY A 584 -17.80 -2.73 -35.45
N ASP A 585 -17.87 -1.96 -34.35
CA ASP A 585 -17.03 -0.80 -34.04
C ASP A 585 -16.00 -1.05 -32.92
N VAL A 586 -15.69 -2.32 -32.57
CA VAL A 586 -14.78 -2.69 -31.48
C VAL A 586 -13.39 -3.01 -32.01
N ASP A 587 -12.38 -2.33 -31.47
CA ASP A 587 -10.96 -2.65 -31.65
C ASP A 587 -10.51 -3.66 -30.57
N TRP A 588 -10.36 -4.92 -30.99
CA TRP A 588 -9.95 -6.00 -30.10
C TRP A 588 -8.43 -6.12 -30.02
N ARG A 589 -7.86 -5.93 -28.83
CA ARG A 589 -6.43 -6.02 -28.59
C ARG A 589 -6.09 -7.27 -27.76
N MET A 590 -5.21 -8.11 -28.27
CA MET A 590 -4.84 -9.37 -27.62
C MET A 590 -3.71 -9.18 -26.61
N VAL A 591 -3.94 -9.60 -25.37
CA VAL A 591 -2.98 -9.53 -24.24
C VAL A 591 -2.53 -10.94 -23.88
N GLN A 592 -1.23 -11.21 -24.03
CA GLN A 592 -0.65 -12.51 -23.74
C GLN A 592 -0.29 -12.66 -22.26
N GLU A 593 -0.62 -13.81 -21.69
CA GLU A 593 -0.11 -14.25 -20.37
C GLU A 593 1.23 -14.98 -20.56
N VAL A 594 2.07 -14.85 -19.55
CA VAL A 594 3.33 -15.59 -19.48
C VAL A 594 3.18 -16.70 -18.44
N HIS A 595 3.29 -17.95 -18.88
CA HIS A 595 3.34 -19.12 -18.02
C HIS A 595 4.62 -19.87 -18.34
N ASP A 596 5.65 -19.66 -17.54
CA ASP A 596 6.96 -20.26 -17.75
C ASP A 596 7.42 -20.98 -16.48
N SER A 597 8.04 -22.12 -16.68
CA SER A 597 8.67 -22.84 -15.58
C SER A 597 9.99 -23.45 -16.02
N TRP A 598 10.97 -23.36 -15.15
CA TRP A 598 12.28 -23.92 -15.42
C TRP A 598 12.79 -24.75 -14.25
N LYS A 599 13.55 -25.77 -14.58
CA LYS A 599 14.23 -26.61 -13.61
C LYS A 599 15.55 -27.08 -14.18
N TYR A 600 16.59 -26.94 -13.40
CA TYR A 600 17.89 -27.52 -13.76
C TYR A 600 18.54 -28.21 -12.57
N SER A 601 19.37 -29.21 -12.88
CA SER A 601 20.23 -29.87 -11.92
C SER A 601 21.50 -30.29 -12.62
N ASN A 602 22.59 -29.63 -12.32
CA ASN A 602 23.89 -29.84 -12.91
C ASN A 602 24.90 -30.22 -11.83
N SER A 603 25.70 -31.24 -12.11
CA SER A 603 26.85 -31.57 -11.27
C SER A 603 28.05 -31.97 -12.15
N GLY A 604 29.22 -31.55 -11.79
CA GLY A 604 30.39 -31.82 -12.61
C GLY A 604 31.66 -31.21 -12.04
N LEU A 605 32.68 -31.17 -12.89
CA LEU A 605 33.97 -30.59 -12.52
C LEU A 605 33.82 -29.16 -12.04
N GLY A 606 34.53 -28.82 -10.97
CA GLY A 606 34.65 -27.45 -10.48
C GLY A 606 35.31 -26.52 -11.51
N ALA A 607 35.24 -25.23 -11.23
CA ALA A 607 35.76 -24.22 -12.16
C ALA A 607 37.25 -24.39 -12.49
N ALA A 608 38.07 -24.79 -11.54
CA ALA A 608 39.51 -24.96 -11.77
C ALA A 608 39.84 -26.15 -12.69
N PRO A 609 39.32 -27.37 -12.47
CA PRO A 609 39.51 -28.46 -13.39
C PRO A 609 38.92 -28.21 -14.80
N SER A 610 37.71 -27.65 -14.87
CA SER A 610 37.07 -27.34 -16.15
C SER A 610 37.84 -26.29 -16.95
N LEU A 611 38.35 -25.25 -16.27
CA LEU A 611 39.16 -24.21 -16.91
C LEU A 611 40.50 -24.79 -17.39
N ALA A 612 41.14 -25.64 -16.60
CA ALA A 612 42.38 -26.29 -17.00
C ALA A 612 42.19 -27.14 -18.27
N ILE A 613 41.12 -27.92 -18.36
CA ILE A 613 40.76 -28.70 -19.55
C ILE A 613 40.50 -27.77 -20.73
N ALA A 614 39.73 -26.68 -20.52
CA ALA A 614 39.43 -25.72 -21.58
C ALA A 614 40.67 -24.98 -22.08
N ILE A 615 41.56 -24.53 -21.20
CA ILE A 615 42.79 -23.84 -21.56
C ILE A 615 43.70 -24.76 -22.38
N VAL A 616 43.90 -26.00 -21.92
CA VAL A 616 44.70 -26.96 -22.64
C VAL A 616 44.10 -27.27 -24.02
N ALA A 617 42.80 -27.52 -24.09
CA ALA A 617 42.11 -27.82 -25.33
C ALA A 617 42.18 -26.65 -26.34
N VAL A 618 41.91 -25.41 -25.88
CA VAL A 618 41.97 -24.21 -26.74
C VAL A 618 43.40 -23.88 -27.17
N ALA A 619 44.41 -24.07 -26.32
CA ALA A 619 45.78 -23.81 -26.62
C ALA A 619 46.31 -24.72 -27.74
N TYR A 620 45.89 -26.00 -27.76
CA TYR A 620 46.36 -26.97 -28.76
C TYR A 620 45.48 -27.05 -30.01
N LEU A 621 44.16 -26.81 -29.90
CA LEU A 621 43.19 -27.08 -30.97
C LEU A 621 42.53 -25.80 -31.54
N GLY A 622 42.83 -24.66 -30.96
CA GLY A 622 42.19 -23.39 -31.32
C GLY A 622 40.78 -23.22 -30.74
N PRO A 623 40.16 -22.02 -30.89
CA PRO A 623 38.94 -21.66 -30.13
C PRO A 623 37.73 -22.54 -30.40
N VAL A 624 37.49 -23.00 -31.64
CA VAL A 624 36.34 -23.79 -32.00
C VAL A 624 36.52 -25.26 -31.64
N TYR A 625 37.63 -25.88 -32.11
CA TYR A 625 37.91 -27.30 -31.83
C TYR A 625 38.26 -27.51 -30.35
N GLY A 626 38.89 -26.53 -29.72
CA GLY A 626 39.17 -26.55 -28.28
C GLY A 626 37.91 -26.54 -27.44
N ALA A 627 36.90 -25.78 -27.82
CA ALA A 627 35.59 -25.78 -27.15
C ALA A 627 34.87 -27.12 -27.28
N MET A 628 34.93 -27.75 -28.46
CA MET A 628 34.41 -29.09 -28.69
C MET A 628 35.10 -30.16 -27.84
N ALA A 629 36.43 -30.20 -27.86
CA ALA A 629 37.23 -31.14 -27.08
C ALA A 629 37.07 -30.92 -25.57
N SER A 630 36.96 -29.68 -25.11
CA SER A 630 36.69 -29.31 -23.72
C SER A 630 35.32 -29.81 -23.28
N ASN A 631 34.26 -29.57 -24.06
CA ASN A 631 32.91 -30.04 -23.74
C ASN A 631 32.80 -31.56 -23.73
N LEU A 632 33.49 -32.25 -24.64
CA LEU A 632 33.55 -33.73 -24.64
C LEU A 632 34.21 -34.25 -23.36
N ALA A 633 35.40 -33.71 -23.00
CA ALA A 633 36.09 -34.13 -21.79
C ALA A 633 35.31 -33.82 -20.50
N ILE A 634 34.80 -32.62 -20.37
CA ILE A 634 33.99 -32.21 -19.23
C ILE A 634 32.68 -33.01 -19.17
N GLY A 635 32.02 -33.20 -20.32
CA GLY A 635 30.81 -33.98 -20.44
C GLY A 635 31.00 -35.45 -20.05
N THR A 636 32.10 -36.07 -20.48
CA THR A 636 32.45 -37.45 -20.10
C THR A 636 32.69 -37.58 -18.60
N ILE A 637 33.44 -36.68 -17.99
CA ILE A 637 33.74 -36.68 -16.56
C ILE A 637 32.44 -36.45 -15.74
N ASN A 638 31.61 -35.49 -16.14
CA ASN A 638 30.35 -35.18 -15.46
C ASN A 638 29.32 -36.33 -15.52
N ASN A 639 29.43 -37.20 -16.51
CA ASN A 639 28.63 -38.42 -16.66
C ASN A 639 29.34 -39.67 -16.14
N GLY A 640 30.23 -39.56 -15.16
CA GLY A 640 30.88 -40.68 -14.49
C GLY A 640 31.87 -41.46 -15.36
N GLY A 641 32.46 -40.85 -16.37
CA GLY A 641 33.39 -41.52 -17.30
C GLY A 641 32.76 -42.09 -18.57
N ASP A 642 31.44 -41.91 -18.75
CA ASP A 642 30.69 -42.39 -19.91
C ASP A 642 31.03 -41.51 -21.15
N LEU A 643 31.89 -42.00 -22.00
CA LEU A 643 32.32 -41.33 -23.23
C LEU A 643 31.16 -41.13 -24.21
N GLY A 644 30.21 -42.10 -24.26
CA GLY A 644 29.03 -42.01 -25.13
C GLY A 644 28.13 -40.82 -24.78
N LYS A 645 27.83 -40.66 -23.49
CA LYS A 645 27.06 -39.48 -22.99
C LYS A 645 27.84 -38.20 -23.13
N GLY A 646 29.17 -38.20 -22.89
CA GLY A 646 30.03 -37.07 -23.15
C GLY A 646 29.99 -36.62 -24.62
N LEU A 647 30.06 -37.55 -25.54
CA LEU A 647 29.96 -37.32 -26.98
C LEU A 647 28.57 -36.79 -27.35
N GLN A 648 27.51 -37.43 -26.85
CA GLN A 648 26.15 -36.98 -27.07
C GLN A 648 25.93 -35.54 -26.60
N GLN A 649 26.47 -35.16 -25.45
CA GLN A 649 26.40 -33.81 -24.94
C GLN A 649 27.20 -32.82 -25.81
N ALA A 650 28.43 -33.17 -26.19
CA ALA A 650 29.28 -32.33 -27.03
C ALA A 650 28.76 -32.19 -28.47
N THR A 651 27.99 -33.12 -28.97
CA THR A 651 27.40 -33.11 -30.34
C THR A 651 25.89 -32.82 -30.30
N SER A 652 25.32 -32.45 -29.16
CA SER A 652 23.93 -32.05 -29.09
C SER A 652 23.66 -30.82 -30.00
N ALA A 653 22.41 -30.71 -30.49
CA ALA A 653 22.02 -29.58 -31.35
C ALA A 653 22.32 -28.24 -30.71
N ASP A 654 22.16 -28.11 -29.41
CA ASP A 654 22.44 -26.88 -28.67
C ASP A 654 23.92 -26.61 -28.51
N SER A 655 24.73 -27.62 -28.26
CA SER A 655 26.19 -27.47 -28.23
C SER A 655 26.73 -27.06 -29.62
N LEU A 656 26.26 -27.69 -30.70
CA LEU A 656 26.65 -27.35 -32.07
C LEU A 656 26.24 -25.93 -32.47
N LYS A 657 25.03 -25.52 -32.13
CA LYS A 657 24.58 -24.11 -32.31
C LYS A 657 25.43 -23.15 -31.50
N GLY A 658 25.75 -23.48 -30.25
CA GLY A 658 26.64 -22.69 -29.40
C GLY A 658 28.02 -22.54 -29.99
N TYR A 659 28.61 -23.58 -30.60
CA TYR A 659 29.90 -23.52 -31.31
C TYR A 659 29.82 -22.63 -32.55
N ALA A 660 28.74 -22.71 -33.32
CA ALA A 660 28.52 -21.88 -34.48
C ALA A 660 28.39 -20.40 -34.11
N ILE A 661 27.65 -20.08 -33.03
CA ILE A 661 27.53 -18.71 -32.51
C ILE A 661 28.88 -18.22 -31.98
N ALA A 662 29.61 -19.02 -31.22
CA ALA A 662 30.91 -18.65 -30.72
C ALA A 662 31.92 -18.37 -31.86
N ALA A 663 31.93 -19.21 -32.92
CA ALA A 663 32.72 -19.01 -34.12
C ALA A 663 32.30 -17.73 -34.85
N ALA A 664 31.02 -17.52 -35.11
CA ALA A 664 30.52 -16.33 -35.77
C ALA A 664 30.85 -15.05 -34.96
N THR A 665 30.70 -15.07 -33.65
CA THR A 665 31.07 -13.94 -32.78
C THR A 665 32.59 -13.66 -32.85
N ALA A 666 33.40 -14.69 -32.72
CA ALA A 666 34.85 -14.54 -32.71
C ALA A 666 35.43 -14.09 -34.06
N TYR A 667 34.94 -14.63 -35.17
CA TYR A 667 35.51 -14.42 -36.49
C TYR A 667 34.81 -13.37 -37.37
N LEU A 668 33.51 -13.11 -37.14
CA LEU A 668 32.76 -12.16 -37.96
C LEU A 668 32.41 -10.87 -37.23
N VAL A 669 32.02 -10.94 -35.96
CA VAL A 669 31.51 -9.78 -35.22
C VAL A 669 32.59 -9.05 -34.46
N SER A 670 33.43 -9.75 -33.70
CA SER A 670 34.44 -9.10 -32.87
C SER A 670 35.43 -8.24 -33.64
N PRO A 671 35.95 -8.65 -34.82
CA PRO A 671 36.83 -7.80 -35.58
C PRO A 671 36.19 -6.51 -36.11
N GLN A 672 34.88 -6.56 -36.41
CA GLN A 672 34.13 -5.38 -36.86
C GLN A 672 33.90 -4.39 -35.72
N LEU A 673 33.56 -4.90 -34.52
CA LEU A 673 33.44 -4.09 -33.35
C LEU A 673 34.77 -3.52 -32.87
N ASP A 674 35.84 -4.33 -32.89
CA ASP A 674 37.20 -3.88 -32.56
C ASP A 674 37.59 -2.69 -33.46
N LYS A 675 37.30 -2.77 -34.76
CA LYS A 675 37.55 -1.68 -35.73
C LYS A 675 36.68 -0.46 -35.49
N ALA A 676 35.36 -0.67 -35.19
CA ALA A 676 34.41 0.41 -34.96
C ALA A 676 34.73 1.20 -33.69
N PHE A 677 35.24 0.55 -32.67
CA PHE A 677 35.58 1.14 -31.37
C PHE A 677 37.06 1.48 -31.22
N GLY A 678 37.88 1.37 -32.30
CA GLY A 678 39.29 1.73 -32.32
C GLY A 678 40.17 0.82 -31.44
N VAL A 679 39.75 -0.42 -31.21
CA VAL A 679 40.49 -1.39 -30.41
C VAL A 679 41.60 -1.97 -31.25
N SER A 680 42.88 -1.85 -30.79
CA SER A 680 44.05 -2.40 -31.50
C SER A 680 44.16 -3.91 -31.31
N SER A 681 44.45 -4.62 -32.41
CA SER A 681 44.69 -6.08 -32.40
C SER A 681 45.88 -6.51 -31.54
N ASP A 682 46.79 -5.58 -31.26
CA ASP A 682 48.02 -5.85 -30.51
C ASP A 682 47.86 -5.67 -28.99
N ASN A 683 46.66 -5.43 -28.53
CA ASN A 683 46.39 -5.14 -27.13
C ASN A 683 46.46 -6.41 -26.27
N ILE A 684 47.40 -6.43 -25.33
CA ILE A 684 47.69 -7.58 -24.47
C ILE A 684 46.53 -7.87 -23.51
N ASN A 685 45.69 -6.87 -23.18
CA ASN A 685 44.58 -7.06 -22.26
C ASN A 685 43.28 -7.45 -22.99
N LYS A 686 43.13 -8.75 -23.23
CA LYS A 686 41.95 -9.33 -23.90
C LYS A 686 40.65 -9.16 -23.14
N VAL A 687 40.70 -8.88 -21.84
CA VAL A 687 39.51 -8.72 -20.99
C VAL A 687 38.91 -7.33 -21.14
N THR A 688 39.74 -6.30 -21.05
CA THR A 688 39.28 -4.90 -21.11
C THR A 688 39.30 -4.33 -22.52
N LYS A 689 39.76 -5.08 -23.51
CA LYS A 689 39.90 -4.63 -24.91
C LYS A 689 40.69 -3.33 -25.06
N GLY A 690 41.59 -3.03 -24.09
CA GLY A 690 42.40 -1.83 -24.06
C GLY A 690 41.72 -0.57 -23.53
N PHE A 691 40.49 -0.65 -23.13
CA PHE A 691 39.81 0.47 -22.44
C PHE A 691 40.38 0.69 -21.04
N LYS A 692 40.66 1.94 -20.67
CA LYS A 692 41.15 2.31 -19.33
C LYS A 692 39.98 2.41 -18.36
N LEU A 693 39.69 1.32 -17.64
CA LEU A 693 38.56 1.26 -16.70
C LEU A 693 38.73 2.12 -15.42
N SER A 694 39.88 2.81 -15.30
CA SER A 694 40.08 3.83 -14.25
C SER A 694 39.57 5.23 -14.63
N THR A 695 39.03 5.41 -15.83
CA THR A 695 38.46 6.70 -16.29
C THR A 695 36.99 6.53 -16.69
N VAL A 696 36.20 7.60 -16.57
CA VAL A 696 34.79 7.58 -16.94
C VAL A 696 34.59 7.31 -18.42
N GLU A 697 35.45 7.88 -19.28
CA GLU A 697 35.44 7.66 -20.73
C GLU A 697 35.81 6.22 -21.09
N GLY A 698 36.74 5.63 -20.37
CA GLY A 698 37.17 4.24 -20.60
C GLY A 698 36.11 3.24 -20.15
N ILE A 699 35.42 3.50 -19.01
CA ILE A 699 34.30 2.70 -18.57
C ILE A 699 33.10 2.83 -19.55
N GLY A 700 32.80 4.05 -19.99
CA GLY A 700 31.75 4.31 -20.97
C GLY A 700 32.01 3.65 -22.33
N GLY A 701 33.23 3.73 -22.82
CA GLY A 701 33.66 3.08 -24.07
C GLY A 701 33.58 1.54 -24.00
N PHE A 702 34.03 0.95 -22.88
CA PHE A 702 33.94 -0.49 -22.67
C PHE A 702 32.49 -0.96 -22.50
N ALA A 703 31.66 -0.19 -21.82
CA ALA A 703 30.24 -0.48 -21.66
C ALA A 703 29.52 -0.43 -23.04
N ALA A 704 29.77 0.59 -23.85
CA ALA A 704 29.22 0.70 -25.20
C ALA A 704 29.67 -0.46 -26.12
N TYR A 705 30.92 -0.86 -26.05
CA TYR A 705 31.45 -2.03 -26.77
C TYR A 705 30.73 -3.31 -26.35
N SER A 706 30.60 -3.52 -25.04
CA SER A 706 29.93 -4.69 -24.46
C SER A 706 28.45 -4.76 -24.85
N ILE A 707 27.73 -3.62 -24.86
CA ILE A 707 26.35 -3.53 -25.33
C ILE A 707 26.22 -3.90 -26.80
N ALA A 708 27.09 -3.36 -27.65
CA ALA A 708 27.12 -3.67 -29.08
C ALA A 708 27.38 -5.16 -29.35
N GLN A 709 28.30 -5.77 -28.59
CA GLN A 709 28.59 -7.20 -28.66
C GLN A 709 27.40 -8.04 -28.21
N GLY A 710 26.72 -7.65 -27.10
CA GLY A 710 25.50 -8.31 -26.60
C GLY A 710 24.37 -8.26 -27.61
N PHE A 711 24.18 -7.11 -28.26
CA PHE A 711 23.18 -6.95 -29.33
C PHE A 711 23.43 -7.90 -30.51
N ALA A 712 24.68 -7.93 -31.04
CA ALA A 712 25.04 -8.83 -32.14
C ALA A 712 24.86 -10.31 -31.75
N GLN A 713 25.20 -10.69 -30.51
CA GLN A 713 25.01 -12.04 -30.00
C GLN A 713 23.53 -12.41 -29.89
N SER A 714 22.67 -11.47 -29.44
CA SER A 714 21.23 -11.66 -29.35
C SER A 714 20.60 -11.93 -30.73
N VAL A 715 20.99 -11.17 -31.74
CA VAL A 715 20.52 -11.38 -33.13
C VAL A 715 20.90 -12.77 -33.63
N MET A 716 22.13 -13.21 -33.37
CA MET A 716 22.59 -14.54 -33.76
C MET A 716 21.89 -15.66 -32.97
N GLN A 717 21.62 -15.48 -31.70
CA GLN A 717 20.86 -16.43 -30.88
C GLN A 717 19.42 -16.56 -31.39
N GLN A 718 18.76 -15.44 -31.72
CA GLN A 718 17.42 -15.48 -32.30
C GLN A 718 17.38 -16.24 -33.62
N ALA A 719 18.37 -16.03 -34.48
CA ALA A 719 18.49 -16.74 -35.76
C ALA A 719 18.76 -18.25 -35.59
N ALA A 720 19.44 -18.65 -34.52
CA ALA A 720 19.83 -20.04 -34.25
C ALA A 720 18.78 -20.84 -33.46
N TYR A 721 18.15 -20.21 -32.48
CA TYR A 721 17.24 -20.87 -31.51
C TYR A 721 15.78 -20.43 -31.66
N GLY A 722 15.49 -19.34 -32.35
CA GLY A 722 14.16 -18.69 -32.32
C GLY A 722 13.90 -17.98 -31.00
N GLY A 723 12.61 -17.77 -30.70
CA GLY A 723 12.20 -17.09 -29.45
C GLY A 723 12.04 -15.58 -29.60
N SER A 724 11.70 -14.90 -28.51
CA SER A 724 11.52 -13.45 -28.49
C SER A 724 12.88 -12.74 -28.58
N TYR A 725 12.97 -11.76 -29.46
CA TYR A 725 14.15 -10.90 -29.57
C TYR A 725 14.49 -10.18 -28.27
N ILE A 726 13.46 -9.74 -27.52
CA ILE A 726 13.59 -9.03 -26.25
C ILE A 726 14.21 -9.93 -25.17
N ASP A 727 13.78 -11.19 -25.08
CA ASP A 727 14.29 -12.16 -24.10
C ASP A 727 15.74 -12.55 -24.39
N ASN A 728 16.05 -12.78 -25.66
CA ASN A 728 17.42 -13.06 -26.11
C ASN A 728 18.34 -11.85 -25.87
N LEU A 729 17.85 -10.63 -26.08
CA LEU A 729 18.58 -9.38 -25.78
C LEU A 729 18.79 -9.23 -24.29
N GLY A 730 17.78 -9.47 -23.46
CA GLY A 730 17.86 -9.44 -22.00
C GLY A 730 18.94 -10.38 -21.46
N ASN A 731 18.96 -11.63 -21.92
CA ASN A 731 19.94 -12.63 -21.53
C ASN A 731 21.37 -12.28 -22.01
N ALA A 732 21.50 -11.80 -23.23
CA ALA A 732 22.80 -11.38 -23.77
C ALA A 732 23.34 -10.15 -23.03
N MET A 733 22.49 -9.17 -22.71
CA MET A 733 22.88 -7.97 -21.96
C MET A 733 23.20 -8.29 -20.50
N ALA A 734 22.49 -9.21 -19.85
CA ALA A 734 22.82 -9.68 -18.50
C ALA A 734 24.18 -10.37 -18.45
N GLY A 735 24.53 -11.14 -19.47
CA GLY A 735 25.88 -11.73 -19.64
C GLY A 735 26.95 -10.66 -19.77
N GLN A 736 26.73 -9.62 -20.57
CA GLN A 736 27.67 -8.52 -20.78
C GLN A 736 27.77 -7.59 -19.55
N ALA A 737 26.71 -7.35 -18.82
CA ALA A 737 26.72 -6.62 -17.55
C ALA A 737 27.56 -7.35 -16.48
N ARG A 738 27.53 -8.70 -16.45
CA ARG A 738 28.41 -9.51 -15.59
C ARG A 738 29.87 -9.35 -16.00
N ASN A 739 30.17 -9.34 -17.30
CA ASN A 739 31.52 -9.11 -17.83
C ASN A 739 32.03 -7.71 -17.49
N LEU A 740 31.19 -6.69 -17.60
CA LEU A 740 31.52 -5.31 -17.19
C LEU A 740 31.81 -5.25 -15.68
N GLY A 741 30.92 -5.85 -14.85
CA GLY A 741 31.11 -5.89 -13.39
C GLY A 741 32.40 -6.62 -12.98
N MET A 742 32.74 -7.74 -13.66
CA MET A 742 34.00 -8.43 -13.42
C MET A 742 35.22 -7.59 -13.89
N ALA A 743 35.12 -6.98 -15.05
CA ALA A 743 36.24 -6.18 -15.60
C ALA A 743 36.50 -4.93 -14.74
N VAL A 744 35.48 -4.27 -14.24
CA VAL A 744 35.57 -3.13 -13.29
C VAL A 744 36.10 -3.61 -11.94
N GLY A 745 35.58 -4.75 -11.41
CA GLY A 745 36.01 -5.29 -10.12
C GLY A 745 37.43 -5.85 -10.05
N PHE A 746 38.03 -6.18 -11.19
CA PHE A 746 39.46 -6.61 -11.27
C PHE A 746 40.44 -5.46 -11.38
N ASN A 747 39.97 -4.23 -11.68
CA ASN A 747 40.84 -3.04 -11.82
C ASN A 747 40.73 -2.05 -10.64
N PHE A 748 39.99 -2.40 -9.58
CA PHE A 748 39.99 -1.73 -8.28
C PHE A 748 40.65 -2.67 -7.22
#